data_b42c68b59b43fb7e769ac6f8d4cf6c35
#
_entry.id   b42c68b59b43fb7e769ac6f8d4cf6c35
#
_cell.length_a   1.000
_cell.length_b   1.000
_cell.length_c   1.000
_cell.angle_alpha   90.00
_cell.angle_beta   90.00
_cell.angle_gamma   90.00
#
_symmetry.space_group_name_H-M   'P 1'
#
loop_
_entity.id
_entity.type
_entity.pdbx_description
1 polymer ?
#
loop_
_entity_poly.entity_id
_entity_poly.type
_entity_poly.pdbx_seq_one_letter_code
_entity_poly.pdbx_strand_id
1 'polypeptide(L)'
;MRGVWKSKVAIPFLASLVLESGAFSYSKANEAMQAHDAAGATRMHTTPGTPIYFQKLFQWMRLRLFGACLAATVILGIGAPTGWGQQAQEKSRDLELSRAVRPWEFLPVTGTRAVLLGNESGRMEAWVYPLKILREFHLKFRSEGRVLPAEALARTITVRPESSTILYAADTFTVRETFFVPVREQGALIILDVETEQPLEIEAAFHRDFQLEWPAALGATYLDWAAAQHAFYFGEEQKKFSALVGSPTAAEPRAEFQTNYSESQESSFRLGPTAKGKERKLIVIAGSMEGPAAAEKTYRHLTADYADLLKESTEYYRNFLAQTVTLDLPDEQIQRAYDWSRVSMLQGMVTNPFLGTGLVAGYRTSGVSQRPGFAWFFGRDSFWTSLALNAEGDFANSRAALEFISKFQREDGKIPHEISQGANFVDWFKGYPYPYASADATPLYIIAVNDYVVESGDAAFAKEKWQSLQKAYAFLKSTYDERGLPQNFGFGHGWVEGGPLLPVKTEFYQSGLGAEALRALSNLARVTGQEEISKTLEKDFEKQRSLVNASFWIADKKRFAFALDKNDKKLDEPSVLATVPMWFGLPSEAEAVPMIQQLADIDHETDWGMRIISNRSPLFSGGGYHYGSVWPLFTGWASVAEYRYHQTFPAYANLRANALLALDGSLGHVTEVLSGDYYQPLSTSSPHQIWSAAMVVSPILRGMLGLEVDAIHRSVKLAPHLPADWDRFSIENVRVGKNTLLFNYVKRDEGIVLETGLTSGSDECTVEFRPAISLKAKVQKVDLNGKPVPFQVETREGDQHIVVQFPVKTGKYILRIWLLNEFGYSNQPALPQLGSASRGLRVLSETWSASRDQLTLEVSGAAGSKYELEVWNAGLIQKVEGGELGRKPGWTTLWIHMPPSDSEPYPHARVVIHLWPKVPPG
;
A
#
# COMPACT_ATOMS: atom_id res chain seq x y z
N MET A 1 -64.53 5.01 21.56
CA MET A 1 -64.92 5.55 20.24
C MET A 1 -63.63 5.96 19.58
N ARG A 2 -63.09 5.10 18.77
CA ARG A 2 -63.12 5.06 17.31
C ARG A 2 -62.42 6.30 16.69
N GLY A 3 -61.29 6.02 16.04
CA GLY A 3 -60.73 6.82 14.99
C GLY A 3 -59.35 6.31 14.58
N VAL A 4 -59.31 5.29 13.74
CA VAL A 4 -58.15 4.74 13.05
C VAL A 4 -57.74 5.71 11.94
N TRP A 5 -56.42 6.07 11.88
CA TRP A 5 -55.80 6.52 10.61
C TRP A 5 -54.51 5.76 10.38
N LYS A 6 -54.57 4.84 9.41
CA LYS A 6 -53.42 4.28 8.75
C LYS A 6 -52.99 5.25 7.65
N SER A 7 -51.77 5.75 7.68
CA SER A 7 -51.14 6.28 6.49
C SER A 7 -49.81 5.54 6.26
N LYS A 8 -49.81 4.75 5.20
CA LYS A 8 -48.60 4.25 4.57
C LYS A 8 -47.88 5.44 3.92
N VAL A 9 -46.70 5.77 4.40
CA VAL A 9 -45.77 6.60 3.67
C VAL A 9 -44.60 5.70 3.29
N ALA A 10 -44.53 5.43 2.00
CA ALA A 10 -43.34 4.83 1.39
C ALA A 10 -42.19 5.85 1.48
N ILE A 11 -41.05 5.43 1.98
CA ILE A 11 -39.83 6.21 1.99
C ILE A 11 -39.07 5.85 0.71
N PRO A 12 -38.87 6.79 -0.22
CA PRO A 12 -37.94 6.56 -1.31
C PRO A 12 -36.50 6.85 -0.82
N PHE A 13 -35.62 5.99 -1.15
CA PHE A 13 -34.16 6.06 -1.20
C PHE A 13 -33.56 7.48 -1.17
N LEU A 14 -32.83 7.80 -0.13
CA LEU A 14 -31.90 8.91 -0.01
C LEU A 14 -30.43 8.43 -0.19
N ALA A 15 -30.18 7.81 -1.33
CA ALA A 15 -28.79 7.50 -1.77
C ALA A 15 -28.25 8.54 -2.77
N SER A 16 -29.00 9.61 -3.06
CA SER A 16 -28.70 10.54 -4.17
C SER A 16 -28.25 11.94 -3.73
N LEU A 17 -28.05 12.22 -2.46
CA LEU A 17 -27.81 13.61 -1.98
C LEU A 17 -26.37 13.92 -1.59
N VAL A 18 -25.39 13.03 -1.84
CA VAL A 18 -23.96 13.33 -1.58
C VAL A 18 -23.20 13.68 -2.87
N LEU A 19 -23.80 13.54 -4.04
CA LEU A 19 -23.15 13.78 -5.33
C LEU A 19 -23.44 15.14 -5.99
N GLU A 20 -24.39 15.92 -5.50
CA GLU A 20 -24.78 17.18 -6.17
C GLU A 20 -24.12 18.47 -5.66
N SER A 21 -23.46 18.46 -4.51
CA SER A 21 -22.79 19.67 -4.02
C SER A 21 -21.37 19.92 -4.55
N GLY A 22 -20.80 18.97 -5.27
CA GLY A 22 -19.47 19.10 -5.89
C GLY A 22 -19.48 19.58 -7.37
N ALA A 23 -20.61 19.47 -8.06
CA ALA A 23 -20.66 19.70 -9.50
C ALA A 23 -20.92 21.17 -9.92
N PHE A 24 -21.27 22.03 -8.98
CA PHE A 24 -21.70 23.40 -9.33
C PHE A 24 -20.56 24.44 -9.41
N SER A 25 -19.33 24.10 -9.02
CA SER A 25 -18.22 25.06 -9.10
C SER A 25 -17.32 24.91 -10.34
N TYR A 26 -17.41 23.79 -11.06
CA TYR A 26 -16.52 23.48 -12.18
C TYR A 26 -17.01 23.98 -13.55
N SER A 27 -18.31 24.26 -13.72
CA SER A 27 -18.87 24.70 -14.99
C SER A 27 -18.55 26.16 -15.31
N LYS A 28 -18.32 27.00 -14.31
CA LYS A 28 -17.99 28.42 -14.51
C LYS A 28 -16.51 28.73 -14.76
N ALA A 29 -15.63 27.79 -14.40
CA ALA A 29 -14.19 27.92 -14.66
C ALA A 29 -13.81 27.54 -16.10
N ASN A 30 -14.53 26.62 -16.73
CA ASN A 30 -14.26 26.19 -18.10
C ASN A 30 -14.76 27.17 -19.17
N GLU A 31 -15.79 27.96 -18.90
CA GLU A 31 -16.23 29.01 -19.83
C GLU A 31 -15.30 30.24 -19.87
N ALA A 32 -14.56 30.50 -18.80
CA ALA A 32 -13.59 31.59 -18.75
C ALA A 32 -12.23 31.22 -19.43
N MET A 33 -11.90 29.95 -19.57
CA MET A 33 -10.67 29.53 -20.26
C MET A 33 -10.80 29.37 -21.79
N GLN A 34 -12.01 29.22 -22.31
CA GLN A 34 -12.23 29.15 -23.76
C GLN A 34 -12.37 30.50 -24.45
N ALA A 35 -12.43 31.59 -23.72
CA ALA A 35 -12.56 32.94 -24.25
C ALA A 35 -11.22 33.68 -24.48
N HIS A 36 -10.07 33.10 -24.18
CA HIS A 36 -8.77 33.77 -24.26
C HIS A 36 -7.87 33.31 -25.44
N ASP A 37 -8.27 32.29 -26.22
CA ASP A 37 -7.46 31.78 -27.34
C ASP A 37 -7.86 32.31 -28.74
N ALA A 38 -8.58 33.40 -28.82
CA ALA A 38 -8.98 33.95 -30.11
C ALA A 38 -8.58 35.45 -30.27
N ALA A 39 -7.32 35.80 -30.11
CA ALA A 39 -6.79 37.04 -30.67
C ALA A 39 -5.24 37.08 -30.68
N GLY A 40 -4.65 37.07 -31.83
CA GLY A 40 -3.34 37.70 -32.07
C GLY A 40 -2.18 36.83 -32.53
N ALA A 41 -2.26 36.30 -33.74
CA ALA A 41 -1.08 35.91 -34.50
C ALA A 41 -0.50 37.12 -35.23
N THR A 42 0.70 37.55 -34.84
CA THR A 42 1.51 38.44 -35.70
C THR A 42 2.94 37.87 -35.74
N ARG A 43 3.35 37.59 -36.97
CA ARG A 43 4.72 37.10 -37.32
C ARG A 43 5.73 38.21 -37.05
N MET A 44 6.90 37.88 -36.55
CA MET A 44 8.15 38.58 -36.83
C MET A 44 9.29 37.62 -37.12
N HIS A 45 10.02 37.92 -38.14
CA HIS A 45 11.16 37.21 -38.77
C HIS A 45 12.38 37.13 -37.85
N THR A 46 13.04 35.97 -37.91
CA THR A 46 14.40 35.77 -37.40
C THR A 46 15.42 35.86 -38.52
N THR A 47 16.55 36.48 -38.25
CA THR A 47 17.84 36.22 -38.95
C THR A 47 18.94 35.86 -37.96
N PRO A 48 19.91 35.00 -38.35
CA PRO A 48 20.78 34.25 -37.43
C PRO A 48 22.16 34.89 -37.22
N GLY A 49 22.77 34.59 -36.09
CA GLY A 49 24.17 34.94 -35.80
C GLY A 49 24.71 34.22 -34.59
N THR A 50 25.51 33.21 -34.82
CA THR A 50 26.37 32.50 -33.87
C THR A 50 27.50 33.43 -33.31
N PRO A 51 28.13 33.12 -32.12
CA PRO A 51 29.23 32.18 -32.13
C PRO A 51 29.42 31.28 -30.88
N ILE A 52 29.79 30.08 -31.15
CA ILE A 52 30.62 29.10 -30.47
C ILE A 52 31.72 29.74 -29.59
N TYR A 53 31.57 29.63 -28.24
CA TYR A 53 32.73 29.78 -27.31
C TYR A 53 32.34 29.37 -25.86
N PHE A 54 31.82 28.17 -25.63
CA PHE A 54 31.65 27.69 -24.24
C PHE A 54 31.78 26.17 -24.04
N GLN A 55 32.31 25.44 -25.03
CA GLN A 55 32.45 23.99 -24.90
C GLN A 55 33.88 23.48 -24.68
N LYS A 56 34.90 24.35 -24.59
CA LYS A 56 36.30 23.92 -24.42
C LYS A 56 36.89 24.11 -23.01
N LEU A 57 36.16 24.63 -22.06
CA LEU A 57 36.68 24.87 -20.71
C LEU A 57 36.42 23.73 -19.74
N PHE A 58 35.48 22.81 -20.03
CA PHE A 58 35.14 21.68 -19.13
C PHE A 58 35.91 20.38 -19.38
N GLN A 59 36.65 20.28 -20.47
CA GLN A 59 37.45 19.09 -20.81
C GLN A 59 38.88 19.12 -20.28
N TRP A 60 39.38 20.26 -19.84
CA TRP A 60 40.78 20.42 -19.37
C TRP A 60 40.95 20.22 -17.85
N MET A 61 39.89 20.18 -17.08
CA MET A 61 39.94 19.94 -15.63
C MET A 61 39.76 18.48 -15.19
N ARG A 62 39.43 17.57 -16.08
CA ARG A 62 39.29 16.12 -15.79
C ARG A 62 40.52 15.25 -16.01
N LEU A 63 41.62 15.79 -16.53
CA LEU A 63 42.82 15.03 -16.90
C LEU A 63 44.05 15.25 -16.01
N ARG A 64 43.93 15.95 -14.88
CA ARG A 64 45.06 16.14 -13.95
C ARG A 64 44.84 15.64 -12.50
N LEU A 65 43.76 14.90 -12.23
CA LEU A 65 43.49 14.30 -10.91
C LEU A 65 43.59 12.76 -10.91
N PHE A 66 44.00 12.14 -11.97
CA PHE A 66 44.17 10.68 -12.07
C PHE A 66 45.63 10.20 -12.11
N GLY A 67 46.61 11.06 -11.86
CA GLY A 67 48.01 10.75 -11.99
C GLY A 67 48.86 10.66 -10.71
N ALA A 68 48.23 10.65 -9.51
CA ALA A 68 49.04 10.75 -8.27
C ALA A 68 48.71 9.68 -7.19
N CYS A 69 48.09 8.56 -7.53
CA CYS A 69 47.83 7.48 -6.55
C CYS A 69 48.20 6.09 -7.07
N LEU A 70 49.23 5.94 -7.90
CA LEU A 70 49.71 4.62 -8.37
C LEU A 70 51.25 4.49 -8.27
N ALA A 71 51.79 4.69 -7.06
CA ALA A 71 53.16 4.27 -6.76
C ALA A 71 53.38 4.23 -5.24
N ALA A 72 52.90 3.19 -4.56
CA ALA A 72 53.47 2.63 -3.33
C ALA A 72 52.55 1.51 -2.84
N THR A 73 52.83 0.31 -3.15
CA THR A 73 52.88 -0.89 -2.27
C THR A 73 52.85 -2.18 -3.07
N VAL A 74 53.98 -2.55 -3.55
CA VAL A 74 54.33 -3.96 -3.79
C VAL A 74 55.47 -4.24 -2.81
N ILE A 75 55.28 -5.04 -1.79
CA ILE A 75 56.22 -5.99 -1.17
C ILE A 75 55.54 -6.69 0.02
N LEU A 76 55.48 -8.04 -0.13
CA LEU A 76 55.44 -9.09 0.91
C LEU A 76 54.20 -9.32 1.78
N GLY A 77 53.66 -10.51 1.65
CA GLY A 77 52.87 -11.18 2.66
C GLY A 77 52.07 -12.37 2.21
N ILE A 78 52.71 -13.51 2.01
CA ILE A 78 52.03 -14.80 1.89
C ILE A 78 51.49 -15.15 3.28
N GLY A 79 50.17 -15.09 3.46
CA GLY A 79 49.48 -15.52 4.66
C GLY A 79 48.15 -16.12 4.30
N ALA A 80 47.87 -17.32 4.81
CA ALA A 80 46.68 -18.13 4.58
C ALA A 80 45.34 -17.41 4.88
N PRO A 81 44.24 -17.84 4.28
CA PRO A 81 42.94 -17.20 4.47
C PRO A 81 42.30 -17.66 5.78
N THR A 82 42.31 -16.78 6.78
CA THR A 82 41.53 -16.93 7.98
C THR A 82 40.46 -15.82 8.04
N GLY A 83 39.20 -16.25 8.11
CA GLY A 83 38.15 -15.50 8.76
C GLY A 83 37.51 -14.37 7.96
N TRP A 84 36.51 -14.68 7.18
CA TRP A 84 35.47 -13.69 6.78
C TRP A 84 34.50 -13.50 7.95
N GLY A 85 34.95 -12.73 8.91
CA GLY A 85 34.10 -12.04 9.87
C GLY A 85 34.05 -10.58 9.49
N GLN A 86 33.41 -10.22 8.38
CA GLN A 86 32.90 -8.88 8.23
C GLN A 86 31.67 -8.80 9.12
N GLN A 87 31.80 -8.10 10.24
CA GLN A 87 30.66 -7.47 10.91
C GLN A 87 29.83 -6.81 9.81
N ALA A 88 28.60 -7.27 9.63
CA ALA A 88 27.57 -6.53 8.94
C ALA A 88 27.53 -5.16 9.63
N GLN A 89 28.14 -4.15 9.03
CA GLN A 89 27.93 -2.78 9.39
C GLN A 89 26.42 -2.59 9.21
N GLU A 90 25.68 -2.45 10.31
CA GLU A 90 24.32 -1.97 10.33
C GLU A 90 24.26 -0.72 9.46
N LYS A 91 23.97 -0.87 8.20
CA LYS A 91 23.45 0.21 7.38
C LYS A 91 22.02 0.44 7.87
N SER A 92 21.88 1.17 8.97
CA SER A 92 20.65 1.88 9.25
C SER A 92 20.38 2.76 8.04
N ARG A 93 19.59 2.27 7.10
CA ARG A 93 19.09 3.09 5.99
C ARG A 93 18.11 4.05 6.63
N ASP A 94 18.52 5.29 6.87
CA ASP A 94 17.57 6.34 7.20
C ASP A 94 16.56 6.42 6.05
N LEU A 95 15.31 6.08 6.36
CA LEU A 95 14.26 6.04 5.37
C LEU A 95 13.82 7.48 5.07
N GLU A 96 14.17 7.94 3.88
CA GLU A 96 13.92 9.31 3.43
C GLU A 96 13.54 9.32 1.95
N LEU A 97 12.51 10.12 1.62
CA LEU A 97 12.16 10.48 0.24
C LEU A 97 12.21 12.00 0.09
N SER A 98 12.75 12.49 -1.01
CA SER A 98 12.84 13.92 -1.28
C SER A 98 12.67 14.23 -2.76
N ARG A 99 11.93 15.31 -3.06
CA ARG A 99 11.75 15.83 -4.42
C ARG A 99 11.40 17.33 -4.41
N ALA A 100 11.30 17.91 -5.58
CA ALA A 100 10.68 19.23 -5.74
C ALA A 100 9.20 19.18 -5.29
N VAL A 101 8.74 20.23 -4.63
CA VAL A 101 7.36 20.37 -4.16
C VAL A 101 6.36 20.27 -5.31
N ARG A 102 5.29 19.51 -5.11
CA ARG A 102 4.06 19.50 -5.90
C ARG A 102 2.93 20.02 -5.01
N PRO A 103 2.55 21.29 -5.08
CA PRO A 103 1.71 21.95 -4.06
C PRO A 103 0.36 21.27 -3.76
N TRP A 104 -0.16 20.49 -4.71
CA TRP A 104 -1.44 19.77 -4.58
C TRP A 104 -1.31 18.37 -3.96
N GLU A 105 -0.08 17.81 -3.89
CA GLU A 105 0.11 16.47 -3.36
C GLU A 105 -0.11 16.46 -1.85
N PHE A 106 -0.76 15.39 -1.40
CA PHE A 106 -1.11 15.21 0.00
C PHE A 106 0.12 14.96 0.87
N LEU A 107 0.10 15.57 2.06
CA LEU A 107 1.17 15.48 3.05
C LEU A 107 0.58 15.13 4.42
N PRO A 108 0.60 13.86 4.85
CA PRO A 108 0.27 13.48 6.21
C PRO A 108 1.51 13.46 7.10
N VAL A 109 1.33 13.76 8.39
CA VAL A 109 2.31 13.47 9.45
C VAL A 109 1.55 12.89 10.62
N THR A 110 1.82 11.64 10.96
CA THR A 110 0.96 10.85 11.83
C THR A 110 1.64 10.45 13.13
N GLY A 111 0.88 10.53 14.22
CA GLY A 111 1.12 9.82 15.46
C GLY A 111 -0.09 8.93 15.79
N THR A 112 -0.02 8.14 16.84
CA THR A 112 -1.13 7.26 17.22
C THR A 112 -2.31 8.01 17.83
N ARG A 113 -2.13 9.25 18.30
CA ARG A 113 -3.17 10.05 19.00
C ARG A 113 -3.48 11.38 18.35
N ALA A 114 -2.64 11.82 17.42
CA ALA A 114 -2.77 13.08 16.70
C ALA A 114 -2.28 12.94 15.27
N VAL A 115 -2.69 13.86 14.40
CA VAL A 115 -2.25 13.90 13.01
C VAL A 115 -2.29 15.33 12.46
N LEU A 116 -1.34 15.65 11.60
CA LEU A 116 -1.38 16.78 10.69
C LEU A 116 -1.67 16.26 9.28
N LEU A 117 -2.68 16.80 8.64
CA LEU A 117 -3.08 16.44 7.27
C LEU A 117 -3.11 17.70 6.42
N GLY A 118 -2.50 17.66 5.26
CA GLY A 118 -2.44 18.80 4.39
C GLY A 118 -1.87 18.49 3.03
N ASN A 119 -1.10 19.42 2.50
CA ASN A 119 -0.45 19.27 1.21
C ASN A 119 0.95 19.92 1.19
N GLU A 120 1.71 19.66 0.13
CA GLU A 120 3.08 20.13 0.01
C GLU A 120 3.21 21.66 -0.21
N SER A 121 2.08 22.42 -0.23
CA SER A 121 2.15 23.88 -0.13
C SER A 121 2.37 24.37 1.30
N GLY A 122 2.34 23.46 2.30
CA GLY A 122 2.44 23.79 3.72
C GLY A 122 1.09 24.14 4.37
N ARG A 123 -0.03 23.95 3.66
CA ARG A 123 -1.37 24.12 4.23
C ARG A 123 -1.77 22.85 4.95
N MET A 124 -2.05 22.96 6.27
CA MET A 124 -2.30 21.81 7.13
C MET A 124 -3.58 21.98 7.96
N GLU A 125 -4.22 20.87 8.30
CA GLU A 125 -5.21 20.75 9.37
C GLU A 125 -4.66 19.90 10.50
N ALA A 126 -5.13 20.12 11.72
CA ALA A 126 -4.65 19.42 12.91
C ALA A 126 -5.79 18.71 13.64
N TRP A 127 -5.55 17.46 13.97
CA TRP A 127 -6.43 16.59 14.74
C TRP A 127 -5.72 16.00 15.96
N VAL A 128 -6.44 15.93 17.08
CA VAL A 128 -6.12 15.10 18.23
C VAL A 128 -7.34 14.22 18.47
N TYR A 129 -7.25 12.97 18.05
CA TYR A 129 -8.43 12.09 17.89
C TYR A 129 -9.30 11.98 19.13
N PRO A 130 -10.63 12.11 18.96
CA PRO A 130 -11.40 12.39 17.75
C PRO A 130 -11.70 13.89 17.51
N LEU A 131 -10.86 14.80 17.98
CA LEU A 131 -11.06 16.25 18.00
C LEU A 131 -10.28 16.93 16.88
N LYS A 132 -10.96 17.63 15.98
CA LYS A 132 -10.36 18.57 15.04
C LYS A 132 -10.09 19.89 15.74
N ILE A 133 -8.94 20.51 15.51
CA ILE A 133 -8.55 21.74 16.18
C ILE A 133 -8.61 22.93 15.21
N LEU A 134 -7.96 22.80 14.07
CA LEU A 134 -7.82 23.86 13.07
C LEU A 134 -7.71 23.29 11.66
N ARG A 135 -7.91 24.17 10.68
CA ARG A 135 -7.67 23.90 9.25
C ARG A 135 -6.94 25.07 8.60
N GLU A 136 -6.43 24.85 7.39
CA GLU A 136 -5.76 25.88 6.57
C GLU A 136 -4.60 26.56 7.31
N PHE A 137 -3.91 25.86 8.21
CA PHE A 137 -2.69 26.40 8.81
C PHE A 137 -1.67 26.67 7.71
N HIS A 138 -1.06 27.86 7.73
CA HIS A 138 -0.01 28.25 6.79
C HIS A 138 0.85 29.40 7.35
N LEU A 139 2.02 29.61 6.74
CA LEU A 139 2.94 30.66 7.10
C LEU A 139 2.90 31.84 6.11
N LYS A 140 3.14 33.04 6.64
CA LYS A 140 3.42 34.26 5.87
C LYS A 140 4.75 34.84 6.32
N PHE A 141 5.63 35.13 5.39
CA PHE A 141 6.93 35.75 5.65
C PHE A 141 6.85 37.26 5.41
N ARG A 142 7.40 38.05 6.33
CA ARG A 142 7.50 39.50 6.24
C ARG A 142 8.95 39.91 6.22
N SER A 143 9.39 40.46 5.07
CA SER A 143 10.75 40.94 4.86
C SER A 143 10.72 42.22 4.06
N GLU A 144 11.49 43.22 4.42
CA GLU A 144 11.59 44.51 3.71
C GLU A 144 10.24 45.19 3.47
N GLY A 145 9.31 45.10 4.41
CA GLY A 145 7.96 45.68 4.29
C GLY A 145 7.00 44.92 3.35
N ARG A 146 7.42 43.77 2.79
CA ARG A 146 6.61 42.89 1.93
C ARG A 146 6.11 41.71 2.72
N VAL A 147 4.90 41.25 2.36
CA VAL A 147 4.31 39.98 2.83
C VAL A 147 4.39 38.97 1.70
N LEU A 148 5.06 37.88 1.96
CA LEU A 148 5.26 36.78 1.01
C LEU A 148 4.55 35.54 1.57
N PRO A 149 3.55 34.98 0.86
CA PRO A 149 2.95 33.72 1.26
C PRO A 149 3.99 32.61 1.13
N ALA A 150 4.09 31.74 2.14
CA ALA A 150 5.11 30.69 2.18
C ALA A 150 5.01 29.75 0.98
N GLU A 151 3.81 29.39 0.58
CA GLU A 151 3.52 28.52 -0.58
C GLU A 151 4.19 28.96 -1.88
N ALA A 152 4.36 30.27 -2.09
CA ALA A 152 5.05 30.80 -3.28
C ALA A 152 6.58 30.56 -3.25
N LEU A 153 7.14 30.27 -2.09
CA LEU A 153 8.57 30.10 -1.85
C LEU A 153 8.97 28.63 -1.63
N ALA A 154 8.02 27.71 -1.61
CA ALA A 154 8.29 26.29 -1.42
C ALA A 154 9.14 25.72 -2.56
N ARG A 155 10.19 24.96 -2.25
CA ARG A 155 11.16 24.41 -3.22
C ARG A 155 11.22 22.90 -3.18
N THR A 156 11.50 22.32 -2.03
CA THR A 156 11.67 20.88 -1.86
C THR A 156 10.87 20.38 -0.68
N ILE A 157 10.40 19.15 -0.79
CA ILE A 157 9.81 18.36 0.28
C ILE A 157 10.75 17.19 0.62
N THR A 158 10.93 16.93 1.89
CA THR A 158 11.63 15.76 2.42
C THR A 158 10.73 15.08 3.44
N VAL A 159 10.41 13.80 3.21
CA VAL A 159 9.55 12.99 4.07
C VAL A 159 10.38 11.91 4.76
N ARG A 160 10.21 11.79 6.06
CA ARG A 160 10.72 10.72 6.93
C ARG A 160 9.54 10.05 7.64
N PRO A 161 9.70 8.85 8.19
CA PRO A 161 8.62 8.18 8.91
C PRO A 161 7.98 9.03 10.02
N GLU A 162 8.79 9.79 10.74
CA GLU A 162 8.36 10.60 11.88
C GLU A 162 8.04 12.06 11.55
N SER A 163 8.45 12.56 10.38
CA SER A 163 8.37 14.00 10.08
C SER A 163 8.40 14.32 8.59
N SER A 164 7.90 15.49 8.23
CA SER A 164 7.99 16.02 6.86
C SER A 164 8.50 17.45 6.88
N THR A 165 9.44 17.80 6.00
CA THR A 165 10.10 19.10 5.96
C THR A 165 9.93 19.77 4.60
N ILE A 166 9.39 20.98 4.58
CA ILE A 166 9.35 21.86 3.39
C ILE A 166 10.47 22.90 3.52
N LEU A 167 11.24 23.06 2.47
CA LEU A 167 12.22 24.14 2.34
C LEU A 167 11.60 25.30 1.55
N TYR A 168 11.52 26.46 2.21
CA TYR A 168 11.21 27.74 1.58
C TYR A 168 12.50 28.51 1.33
N ALA A 169 12.61 29.12 0.15
CA ALA A 169 13.80 29.92 -0.19
C ALA A 169 13.42 31.19 -0.95
N ALA A 170 13.97 32.31 -0.46
CA ALA A 170 13.94 33.63 -1.08
C ALA A 170 15.40 34.15 -1.22
N ASP A 171 15.59 35.34 -1.78
CA ASP A 171 16.93 35.87 -2.04
C ASP A 171 17.75 36.13 -0.76
N THR A 172 17.05 36.48 0.35
CA THR A 172 17.67 36.92 1.60
C THR A 172 17.46 35.96 2.78
N PHE A 173 16.66 34.91 2.60
CA PHE A 173 16.39 33.95 3.65
C PHE A 173 16.03 32.56 3.15
N THR A 174 16.25 31.57 4.02
CA THR A 174 15.67 30.23 3.91
C THR A 174 14.96 29.85 5.22
N VAL A 175 13.87 29.11 5.10
CA VAL A 175 13.15 28.52 6.22
C VAL A 175 12.91 27.05 5.93
N ARG A 176 13.28 26.19 6.87
CA ARG A 176 12.89 24.77 6.86
C ARG A 176 11.75 24.61 7.85
N GLU A 177 10.56 24.29 7.33
CA GLU A 177 9.37 24.00 8.13
C GLU A 177 9.25 22.48 8.27
N THR A 178 9.49 21.97 9.47
CA THR A 178 9.35 20.56 9.77
C THR A 178 8.07 20.32 10.57
N PHE A 179 7.14 19.63 9.96
CA PHE A 179 5.93 19.10 10.59
C PHE A 179 6.27 17.83 11.33
N PHE A 180 5.92 17.76 12.60
CA PHE A 180 6.21 16.63 13.46
C PHE A 180 5.05 16.31 14.39
N VAL A 181 4.65 15.05 14.44
CA VAL A 181 3.65 14.53 15.37
C VAL A 181 4.31 13.43 16.20
N PRO A 182 4.59 13.68 17.50
CA PRO A 182 5.18 12.65 18.37
C PRO A 182 4.26 11.42 18.44
N VAL A 183 4.82 10.24 18.34
CA VAL A 183 4.06 8.98 18.14
C VAL A 183 2.93 8.79 19.16
N ARG A 184 3.13 9.20 20.43
CA ARG A 184 2.18 8.88 21.52
C ARG A 184 1.51 10.10 22.15
N GLU A 185 1.83 11.32 21.68
CA GLU A 185 1.35 12.54 22.30
C GLU A 185 0.02 13.02 21.70
N GLN A 186 -0.71 13.83 22.47
CA GLN A 186 -1.96 14.46 22.05
C GLN A 186 -1.70 15.85 21.46
N GLY A 187 -0.87 15.92 20.42
CA GLY A 187 -0.55 17.17 19.76
C GLY A 187 0.50 17.02 18.69
N ALA A 188 0.88 18.17 18.14
CA ALA A 188 1.82 18.29 17.04
C ALA A 188 2.75 19.49 17.23
N LEU A 189 3.87 19.49 16.53
CA LEU A 189 4.87 20.53 16.49
C LEU A 189 5.19 20.92 15.06
N ILE A 190 5.43 22.20 14.86
CA ILE A 190 6.00 22.74 13.62
C ILE A 190 7.30 23.44 14.01
N ILE A 191 8.41 22.90 13.55
CA ILE A 191 9.76 23.35 13.87
C ILE A 191 10.26 24.18 12.68
N LEU A 192 10.61 25.43 12.93
CA LEU A 192 11.10 26.36 11.91
C LEU A 192 12.59 26.61 12.13
N ASP A 193 13.44 26.11 11.25
CA ASP A 193 14.84 26.47 11.18
C ASP A 193 15.01 27.61 10.18
N VAL A 194 15.23 28.80 10.70
CA VAL A 194 15.32 30.07 9.95
C VAL A 194 16.78 30.46 9.78
N GLU A 195 17.16 30.78 8.53
CA GLU A 195 18.46 31.40 8.22
C GLU A 195 18.19 32.63 7.36
N THR A 196 18.64 33.82 7.80
CA THR A 196 18.34 35.07 7.12
C THR A 196 19.50 36.06 7.16
N GLU A 197 19.66 36.83 6.07
CA GLU A 197 20.63 37.93 5.94
C GLU A 197 20.05 39.28 6.42
N GLN A 198 18.72 39.37 6.58
CA GLN A 198 17.98 40.56 6.98
C GLN A 198 16.89 40.17 8.00
N PRO A 199 16.37 41.12 8.80
CA PRO A 199 15.29 40.84 9.73
C PRO A 199 14.08 40.18 9.01
N LEU A 200 13.70 39.00 9.50
CA LEU A 200 12.57 38.23 9.00
C LEU A 200 11.53 38.06 10.11
N GLU A 201 10.30 38.43 9.84
CA GLU A 201 9.17 38.16 10.71
C GLU A 201 8.31 37.06 10.08
N ILE A 202 7.85 36.11 10.89
CA ILE A 202 7.00 34.99 10.48
C ILE A 202 5.63 35.14 11.14
N GLU A 203 4.57 35.08 10.36
CA GLU A 203 3.18 35.03 10.84
C GLU A 203 2.63 33.65 10.55
N ALA A 204 2.10 32.99 11.60
CA ALA A 204 1.34 31.76 11.51
C ALA A 204 -0.14 32.09 11.46
N ALA A 205 -0.85 31.54 10.49
CA ALA A 205 -2.26 31.80 10.27
C ALA A 205 -3.03 30.49 10.08
N PHE A 206 -4.29 30.45 10.51
CA PHE A 206 -5.15 29.30 10.41
C PHE A 206 -6.62 29.68 10.57
N HIS A 207 -7.53 28.77 10.19
CA HIS A 207 -8.94 28.87 10.54
C HIS A 207 -9.25 27.96 11.73
N ARG A 208 -9.95 28.52 12.71
CA ARG A 208 -10.49 27.70 13.81
C ARG A 208 -11.48 26.68 13.26
N ASP A 209 -11.33 25.40 13.66
CA ASP A 209 -12.24 24.32 13.25
C ASP A 209 -12.38 23.29 14.36
N PHE A 210 -12.84 23.80 15.53
CA PHE A 210 -12.88 23.04 16.78
C PHE A 210 -14.17 22.24 16.88
N GLN A 211 -14.08 20.95 16.51
CA GLN A 211 -15.23 20.06 16.41
C GLN A 211 -14.83 18.58 16.55
N LEU A 212 -15.78 17.72 16.94
CA LEU A 212 -15.58 16.28 16.97
C LEU A 212 -15.71 15.68 15.57
N GLU A 213 -15.06 14.53 15.36
CA GLU A 213 -15.25 13.74 14.15
C GLU A 213 -16.70 13.26 14.03
N TRP A 214 -17.21 13.34 12.79
CA TRP A 214 -18.57 12.92 12.47
C TRP A 214 -18.86 11.48 12.96
N PRO A 215 -20.06 11.17 13.48
CA PRO A 215 -21.26 12.01 13.58
C PRO A 215 -21.41 12.74 14.93
N ALA A 216 -20.35 12.78 15.72
CA ALA A 216 -20.37 13.52 16.98
C ALA A 216 -20.31 15.04 16.76
N ALA A 217 -20.76 15.81 17.73
CA ALA A 217 -20.73 17.26 17.69
C ALA A 217 -20.38 17.83 19.06
N LEU A 218 -19.73 18.98 19.07
CA LEU A 218 -19.59 19.82 20.27
C LEU A 218 -20.79 20.78 20.38
N GLY A 219 -21.06 21.23 21.61
CA GLY A 219 -21.93 22.38 21.87
C GLY A 219 -21.25 23.70 21.45
N ALA A 220 -21.58 24.79 22.13
CA ALA A 220 -20.96 26.09 21.86
C ALA A 220 -19.45 26.06 22.16
N THR A 221 -18.65 26.53 21.21
CA THR A 221 -17.19 26.61 21.34
C THR A 221 -16.75 28.07 21.38
N TYR A 222 -15.60 28.33 21.98
CA TYR A 222 -15.01 29.67 22.06
C TYR A 222 -13.49 29.64 21.81
N LEU A 223 -12.96 30.79 21.45
CA LEU A 223 -11.53 31.05 21.28
C LEU A 223 -11.13 32.21 22.22
N ASP A 224 -10.00 32.06 22.89
CA ASP A 224 -9.42 33.08 23.75
C ASP A 224 -7.91 33.13 23.57
N TRP A 225 -7.25 34.15 24.12
CA TRP A 225 -5.79 34.25 24.13
C TRP A 225 -5.25 33.98 25.51
N ALA A 226 -4.58 32.84 25.65
CA ALA A 226 -3.87 32.45 26.87
C ALA A 226 -2.50 33.14 26.92
N ALA A 227 -2.45 34.38 27.45
CA ALA A 227 -1.24 35.22 27.43
C ALA A 227 -0.03 34.58 28.11
N ALA A 228 -0.23 33.80 29.17
CA ALA A 228 0.86 33.11 29.89
C ALA A 228 1.49 31.98 29.09
N GLN A 229 0.76 31.37 28.14
CA GLN A 229 1.23 30.31 27.25
C GLN A 229 1.62 30.83 25.87
N HIS A 230 1.39 32.11 25.58
CA HIS A 230 1.55 32.69 24.26
C HIS A 230 0.81 31.87 23.18
N ALA A 231 -0.46 31.53 23.45
CA ALA A 231 -1.24 30.61 22.62
C ALA A 231 -2.71 31.00 22.55
N PHE A 232 -3.37 30.70 21.43
CA PHE A 232 -4.82 30.63 21.39
C PHE A 232 -5.29 29.43 22.19
N TYR A 233 -6.30 29.64 23.02
CA TYR A 233 -7.01 28.62 23.76
C TYR A 233 -8.36 28.36 23.13
N PHE A 234 -8.62 27.11 22.81
CA PHE A 234 -9.89 26.62 22.29
C PHE A 234 -10.63 25.88 23.41
N GLY A 235 -11.89 26.21 23.60
CA GLY A 235 -12.71 25.56 24.59
C GLY A 235 -14.15 25.35 24.11
N GLU A 236 -14.87 24.56 24.86
CA GLU A 236 -16.31 24.38 24.70
C GLU A 236 -17.02 24.58 26.05
N GLU A 237 -18.35 24.74 26.04
CA GLU A 237 -19.14 25.15 27.20
C GLU A 237 -19.01 24.22 28.43
N GLN A 238 -18.77 22.89 28.21
CA GLN A 238 -18.63 21.91 29.29
C GLN A 238 -17.21 21.82 29.83
N LYS A 239 -16.26 22.50 29.17
CA LYS A 239 -14.82 22.49 29.53
C LYS A 239 -14.18 21.11 29.55
N LYS A 240 -14.71 20.17 28.78
CA LYS A 240 -14.21 18.82 28.65
C LYS A 240 -13.18 18.72 27.54
N PHE A 241 -13.46 19.36 26.40
CA PHE A 241 -12.57 19.38 25.24
C PHE A 241 -11.84 20.72 25.20
N SER A 242 -10.53 20.70 25.00
CA SER A 242 -9.72 21.89 25.00
C SER A 242 -8.52 21.74 24.07
N ALA A 243 -8.04 22.85 23.51
CA ALA A 243 -6.79 22.86 22.77
C ALA A 243 -6.04 24.17 22.96
N LEU A 244 -4.72 24.14 22.72
CA LEU A 244 -3.84 25.28 22.64
C LEU A 244 -3.05 25.27 21.33
N VAL A 245 -2.98 26.44 20.67
CA VAL A 245 -2.21 26.64 19.44
C VAL A 245 -1.40 27.93 19.58
N GLY A 246 -0.07 27.83 19.60
CA GLY A 246 0.77 28.99 19.83
C GLY A 246 2.26 28.70 19.69
N SER A 247 3.07 29.58 20.27
CA SER A 247 4.53 29.48 20.26
C SER A 247 5.08 30.17 21.49
N PRO A 248 6.22 29.72 22.05
CA PRO A 248 6.86 30.44 23.15
C PRO A 248 7.19 31.92 22.85
N THR A 249 7.30 32.26 21.58
CA THR A 249 7.60 33.64 21.11
C THR A 249 6.40 34.30 20.43
N ALA A 250 5.20 33.70 20.51
CA ALA A 250 4.03 34.27 19.86
C ALA A 250 3.57 35.58 20.50
N ALA A 251 3.24 36.54 19.66
CA ALA A 251 2.74 37.86 20.01
C ALA A 251 1.70 38.36 18.98
N GLU A 252 1.08 39.48 19.27
CA GLU A 252 0.12 40.16 18.38
C GLU A 252 -0.96 39.20 17.85
N PRO A 253 -1.73 38.54 18.74
CA PRO A 253 -2.80 37.65 18.32
C PRO A 253 -3.88 38.47 17.58
N ARG A 254 -4.34 37.92 16.46
CA ARG A 254 -5.47 38.43 15.69
C ARG A 254 -6.47 37.34 15.49
N ALA A 255 -7.68 37.55 15.96
CA ALA A 255 -8.75 36.58 15.80
C ALA A 255 -10.10 37.31 15.92
N GLU A 256 -11.13 36.69 15.39
CA GLU A 256 -12.49 37.01 15.74
C GLU A 256 -12.85 36.18 17.00
N PHE A 257 -12.83 36.86 18.16
CA PHE A 257 -13.07 36.23 19.44
C PHE A 257 -14.56 35.95 19.71
N GLN A 258 -15.47 36.61 18.96
CA GLN A 258 -16.89 36.34 19.04
C GLN A 258 -17.24 35.13 18.21
N THR A 259 -17.91 34.19 18.86
CA THR A 259 -18.20 32.89 18.25
C THR A 259 -19.64 32.85 17.79
N ASN A 260 -19.86 32.73 16.53
CA ASN A 260 -21.10 32.22 15.98
C ASN A 260 -20.77 31.10 15.01
N TYR A 261 -21.75 30.28 14.70
CA TYR A 261 -21.66 29.07 13.88
C TYR A 261 -21.26 29.30 12.41
N SER A 262 -20.89 30.51 12.04
CA SER A 262 -20.43 30.83 10.69
C SER A 262 -18.94 30.55 10.51
N GLU A 263 -18.51 30.42 9.28
CA GLU A 263 -17.11 30.23 8.88
C GLU A 263 -16.21 31.20 9.65
N SER A 264 -15.30 30.67 10.44
CA SER A 264 -14.39 31.49 11.23
C SER A 264 -13.47 32.29 10.29
N GLN A 265 -13.27 33.57 10.60
CA GLN A 265 -12.22 34.36 9.97
C GLN A 265 -10.84 33.76 10.31
N GLU A 266 -9.85 34.07 9.48
CA GLU A 266 -8.48 33.69 9.71
C GLU A 266 -7.97 34.23 11.06
N SER A 267 -7.49 33.36 11.91
CA SER A 267 -6.78 33.69 13.14
C SER A 267 -5.28 33.65 12.87
N SER A 268 -4.51 34.55 13.47
CA SER A 268 -3.05 34.56 13.31
C SER A 268 -2.31 35.09 14.54
N PHE A 269 -1.05 34.74 14.63
CA PHE A 269 -0.09 35.33 15.57
C PHE A 269 1.27 35.46 14.88
N ARG A 270 2.07 36.42 15.37
CA ARG A 270 3.43 36.61 14.89
C ARG A 270 4.42 35.91 15.80
N LEU A 271 5.41 35.30 15.21
CA LEU A 271 6.62 34.87 15.89
C LEU A 271 7.57 36.08 16.01
N GLY A 272 8.26 36.24 17.11
CA GLY A 272 9.23 37.31 17.27
C GLY A 272 10.20 37.40 16.07
N PRO A 273 10.65 38.61 15.67
CA PRO A 273 11.49 38.75 14.50
C PRO A 273 12.83 38.02 14.69
N THR A 274 13.28 37.32 13.63
CA THR A 274 14.64 36.77 13.55
C THR A 274 15.53 37.86 12.98
N ALA A 275 16.56 38.24 13.74
CA ALA A 275 17.63 39.13 13.24
C ALA A 275 18.50 38.38 12.20
N LYS A 276 19.46 39.09 11.58
CA LYS A 276 20.44 38.43 10.71
C LYS A 276 21.11 37.26 11.44
N GLY A 277 21.09 36.06 10.81
CA GLY A 277 21.70 34.84 11.34
C GLY A 277 20.76 33.63 11.30
N LYS A 278 20.95 32.71 12.24
CA LYS A 278 20.19 31.48 12.38
C LYS A 278 19.40 31.44 13.66
N GLU A 279 18.14 31.01 13.58
CA GLU A 279 17.27 30.86 14.75
C GLU A 279 16.30 29.69 14.54
N ARG A 280 15.99 28.96 15.62
CA ARG A 280 14.91 27.97 15.64
C ARG A 280 13.71 28.53 16.36
N LYS A 281 12.53 28.39 15.74
CA LYS A 281 11.23 28.72 16.34
C LYS A 281 10.33 27.50 16.36
N LEU A 282 9.42 27.46 17.32
CA LEU A 282 8.47 26.36 17.50
C LEU A 282 7.04 26.90 17.40
N ILE A 283 6.16 26.13 16.75
CA ILE A 283 4.72 26.28 16.87
C ILE A 283 4.21 24.95 17.43
N VAL A 284 3.35 25.05 18.44
CA VAL A 284 2.87 23.90 19.21
C VAL A 284 1.37 23.85 19.14
N ILE A 285 0.83 22.67 18.83
CA ILE A 285 -0.59 22.35 18.82
C ILE A 285 -0.81 21.23 19.83
N ALA A 286 -1.62 21.49 20.86
CA ALA A 286 -1.95 20.50 21.88
C ALA A 286 -3.45 20.39 22.05
N GLY A 287 -3.97 19.17 22.19
CA GLY A 287 -5.39 18.91 22.43
C GLY A 287 -5.61 18.06 23.66
N SER A 288 -6.82 18.09 24.22
CA SER A 288 -7.20 17.24 25.34
C SER A 288 -8.71 16.98 25.37
N MET A 289 -9.05 15.76 25.81
CA MET A 289 -10.43 15.33 26.12
C MET A 289 -10.69 15.35 27.64
N GLU A 290 -9.74 15.87 28.41
CA GLU A 290 -9.76 15.88 29.90
C GLU A 290 -9.75 17.31 30.46
N GLY A 291 -10.05 18.31 29.61
CA GLY A 291 -10.18 19.70 29.98
C GLY A 291 -8.90 20.53 29.87
N PRO A 292 -9.01 21.83 30.27
CA PRO A 292 -7.99 22.83 30.03
C PRO A 292 -6.61 22.52 30.63
N ALA A 293 -6.59 22.05 31.88
CA ALA A 293 -5.34 21.78 32.59
C ALA A 293 -4.52 20.67 31.92
N ALA A 294 -5.20 19.66 31.35
CA ALA A 294 -4.53 18.59 30.63
C ALA A 294 -3.98 19.09 29.28
N ALA A 295 -4.74 19.90 28.55
CA ALA A 295 -4.25 20.54 27.33
C ALA A 295 -3.02 21.42 27.58
N GLU A 296 -3.03 22.21 28.66
CA GLU A 296 -1.89 23.06 29.06
C GLU A 296 -0.67 22.22 29.46
N LYS A 297 -0.87 21.11 30.17
CA LYS A 297 0.20 20.18 30.51
C LYS A 297 0.85 19.62 29.24
N THR A 298 0.05 19.15 28.30
CA THR A 298 0.52 18.64 27.01
C THR A 298 1.27 19.73 26.22
N TYR A 299 0.73 20.94 26.15
CA TYR A 299 1.38 22.07 25.47
C TYR A 299 2.76 22.37 26.04
N ARG A 300 2.89 22.43 27.39
CA ARG A 300 4.19 22.65 28.05
C ARG A 300 5.16 21.52 27.82
N HIS A 301 4.71 20.27 27.88
CA HIS A 301 5.53 19.08 27.59
C HIS A 301 6.07 19.12 26.17
N LEU A 302 5.20 19.29 25.17
CA LEU A 302 5.61 19.40 23.77
C LEU A 302 6.60 20.54 23.54
N THR A 303 6.42 21.67 24.22
CA THR A 303 7.31 22.83 24.10
C THR A 303 8.70 22.57 24.68
N ALA A 304 8.75 21.93 25.85
CA ALA A 304 10.00 21.72 26.57
C ALA A 304 10.83 20.56 25.99
N ASP A 305 10.16 19.47 25.61
CA ASP A 305 10.80 18.19 25.34
C ASP A 305 10.79 17.79 23.85
N TYR A 306 10.51 18.75 22.94
CA TYR A 306 10.33 18.48 21.49
C TYR A 306 11.49 17.71 20.85
N ALA A 307 12.73 17.97 21.29
CA ALA A 307 13.93 17.34 20.72
C ALA A 307 14.03 15.86 21.11
N ASP A 308 13.70 15.55 22.37
CA ASP A 308 13.69 14.17 22.88
C ASP A 308 12.51 13.40 22.25
N LEU A 309 11.35 14.02 22.13
CA LEU A 309 10.18 13.43 21.47
C LEU A 309 10.45 13.10 19.98
N LEU A 310 11.18 13.97 19.28
CA LEU A 310 11.59 13.71 17.89
C LEU A 310 12.54 12.53 17.83
N LYS A 311 13.51 12.46 18.72
CA LYS A 311 14.45 11.34 18.82
C LYS A 311 13.72 10.03 19.13
N GLU A 312 12.82 10.02 20.12
CA GLU A 312 12.01 8.85 20.48
C GLU A 312 11.16 8.36 19.29
N SER A 313 10.57 9.28 18.53
CA SER A 313 9.78 8.94 17.35
C SER A 313 10.66 8.36 16.24
N THR A 314 11.84 8.91 16.00
CA THR A 314 12.81 8.35 15.05
C THR A 314 13.23 6.93 15.46
N GLU A 315 13.53 6.71 16.74
CA GLU A 315 13.90 5.40 17.28
C GLU A 315 12.74 4.40 17.20
N TYR A 316 11.50 4.85 17.40
CA TYR A 316 10.31 4.01 17.27
C TYR A 316 10.21 3.39 15.88
N TYR A 317 10.30 4.19 14.80
CA TYR A 317 10.23 3.70 13.43
C TYR A 317 11.46 2.84 13.05
N ARG A 318 12.67 3.23 13.49
CA ARG A 318 13.87 2.40 13.28
C ARG A 318 13.74 1.02 13.93
N ASN A 319 13.27 0.97 15.17
CA ASN A 319 13.06 -0.28 15.89
C ASN A 319 12.01 -1.14 15.25
N PHE A 320 10.91 -0.56 14.77
CA PHE A 320 9.89 -1.27 14.02
C PHE A 320 10.48 -1.93 12.76
N LEU A 321 11.17 -1.16 11.93
CA LEU A 321 11.78 -1.66 10.70
C LEU A 321 12.83 -2.76 10.96
N ALA A 322 13.57 -2.66 12.06
CA ALA A 322 14.58 -3.63 12.45
C ALA A 322 14.02 -4.91 13.12
N GLN A 323 12.78 -4.89 13.60
CA GLN A 323 12.16 -6.02 14.32
C GLN A 323 11.17 -6.82 13.49
N THR A 324 10.76 -6.31 12.34
CA THR A 324 9.87 -6.99 11.38
C THR A 324 10.68 -7.50 10.19
N VAL A 325 10.07 -8.27 9.30
CA VAL A 325 10.76 -8.87 8.15
C VAL A 325 11.45 -7.77 7.33
N THR A 326 12.76 -7.86 7.24
CA THR A 326 13.62 -6.92 6.51
C THR A 326 14.13 -7.57 5.23
N LEU A 327 14.10 -6.85 4.13
CA LEU A 327 14.54 -7.32 2.83
C LEU A 327 15.79 -6.54 2.36
N ASP A 328 16.63 -7.20 1.55
CA ASP A 328 17.61 -6.57 0.68
C ASP A 328 17.38 -7.10 -0.73
N LEU A 329 16.82 -6.24 -1.58
CA LEU A 329 16.38 -6.56 -2.94
C LEU A 329 17.28 -5.86 -3.96
N PRO A 330 17.50 -6.43 -5.17
CA PRO A 330 18.31 -5.80 -6.20
C PRO A 330 17.62 -4.56 -6.83
N ASP A 331 16.29 -4.50 -6.83
CA ASP A 331 15.53 -3.34 -7.31
C ASP A 331 15.31 -2.34 -6.17
N GLU A 332 15.98 -1.19 -6.25
CA GLU A 332 15.92 -0.13 -5.23
C GLU A 332 14.52 0.50 -5.09
N GLN A 333 13.73 0.55 -6.17
CA GLN A 333 12.38 1.11 -6.12
C GLN A 333 11.44 0.17 -5.37
N ILE A 334 11.49 -1.13 -5.65
CA ILE A 334 10.72 -2.14 -4.93
C ILE A 334 11.15 -2.19 -3.47
N GLN A 335 12.47 -2.13 -3.19
CA GLN A 335 12.99 -2.07 -1.82
C GLN A 335 12.43 -0.88 -1.04
N ARG A 336 12.50 0.32 -1.61
CA ARG A 336 11.98 1.54 -0.97
C ARG A 336 10.48 1.49 -0.78
N ALA A 337 9.74 1.02 -1.79
CA ALA A 337 8.30 0.87 -1.71
C ALA A 337 7.87 -0.10 -0.60
N TYR A 338 8.59 -1.22 -0.45
CA TYR A 338 8.38 -2.17 0.63
C TYR A 338 8.56 -1.52 2.01
N ASP A 339 9.70 -0.87 2.23
CA ASP A 339 10.01 -0.25 3.53
C ASP A 339 9.01 0.86 3.89
N TRP A 340 8.64 1.71 2.93
CA TRP A 340 7.65 2.77 3.13
C TRP A 340 6.23 2.22 3.33
N SER A 341 5.86 1.14 2.65
CA SER A 341 4.55 0.52 2.82
C SER A 341 4.36 -0.08 4.21
N ARG A 342 5.44 -0.65 4.80
CA ARG A 342 5.45 -1.10 6.20
C ARG A 342 5.20 0.07 7.16
N VAL A 343 5.92 1.19 6.97
CA VAL A 343 5.72 2.42 7.74
C VAL A 343 4.30 2.96 7.55
N SER A 344 3.80 2.98 6.33
CA SER A 344 2.45 3.44 5.99
C SER A 344 1.37 2.61 6.71
N MET A 345 1.51 1.29 6.80
CA MET A 345 0.60 0.44 7.58
C MET A 345 0.68 0.75 9.09
N LEU A 346 1.89 0.90 9.63
CA LEU A 346 2.09 1.26 11.04
C LEU A 346 1.44 2.60 11.38
N GLN A 347 1.50 3.57 10.49
CA GLN A 347 0.88 4.89 10.61
C GLN A 347 -0.65 4.83 10.62
N GLY A 348 -1.25 3.72 10.21
CA GLY A 348 -2.68 3.44 10.35
C GLY A 348 -3.12 3.08 11.77
N MET A 349 -2.21 2.82 12.70
CA MET A 349 -2.55 2.49 14.08
C MET A 349 -2.93 3.73 14.86
N VAL A 350 -4.18 3.82 15.28
CA VAL A 350 -4.77 4.97 15.99
C VAL A 350 -5.30 4.55 17.35
N THR A 351 -4.98 5.34 18.36
CA THR A 351 -5.49 5.21 19.72
C THR A 351 -6.55 6.28 20.00
N ASN A 352 -7.80 5.86 19.92
CA ASN A 352 -8.93 6.68 20.34
C ASN A 352 -9.07 6.54 21.87
N PRO A 353 -9.15 7.64 22.66
CA PRO A 353 -9.18 7.57 24.12
C PRO A 353 -10.43 6.89 24.68
N PHE A 354 -11.49 6.74 23.90
CA PHE A 354 -12.77 6.16 24.31
C PHE A 354 -13.00 4.76 23.76
N LEU A 355 -12.49 4.46 22.58
CA LEU A 355 -12.72 3.20 21.87
C LEU A 355 -11.56 2.21 22.02
N GLY A 356 -10.33 2.69 22.19
CA GLY A 356 -9.11 1.90 22.24
C GLY A 356 -8.24 2.06 21.00
N THR A 357 -7.27 1.17 20.81
CA THR A 357 -6.33 1.18 19.71
C THR A 357 -6.77 0.22 18.61
N GLY A 358 -6.87 0.73 17.37
CA GLY A 358 -7.26 -0.04 16.20
C GLY A 358 -6.59 0.51 14.94
N LEU A 359 -6.85 -0.13 13.81
CA LEU A 359 -6.34 0.24 12.50
C LEU A 359 -7.41 1.06 11.75
N VAL A 360 -7.08 2.30 11.37
CA VAL A 360 -7.94 3.11 10.50
C VAL A 360 -7.71 2.74 9.03
N ALA A 361 -8.68 3.06 8.17
CA ALA A 361 -8.59 2.67 6.76
C ALA A 361 -7.68 3.61 5.93
N GLY A 362 -7.70 4.92 6.21
CA GLY A 362 -6.87 5.86 5.45
C GLY A 362 -7.04 7.31 5.85
N TYR A 363 -6.24 8.19 5.26
CA TYR A 363 -6.22 9.61 5.58
C TYR A 363 -6.41 10.47 4.34
N ARG A 364 -7.14 11.56 4.53
CA ARG A 364 -7.33 12.64 3.58
C ARG A 364 -7.61 13.93 4.33
N THR A 365 -7.30 15.09 3.77
CA THR A 365 -7.73 16.37 4.33
C THR A 365 -9.26 16.43 4.38
N SER A 366 -9.78 16.87 5.52
CA SER A 366 -11.23 17.04 5.72
C SER A 366 -11.76 18.37 5.16
N GLY A 367 -10.89 19.39 5.03
CA GLY A 367 -11.30 20.75 4.69
C GLY A 367 -12.30 21.31 5.69
N VAL A 368 -13.50 21.66 5.27
CA VAL A 368 -14.59 22.11 6.16
C VAL A 368 -15.41 20.96 6.76
N SER A 369 -15.17 19.73 6.32
CA SER A 369 -15.86 18.54 6.81
C SER A 369 -15.32 18.11 8.18
N GLN A 370 -16.09 17.26 8.86
CA GLN A 370 -15.69 16.54 10.08
C GLN A 370 -15.15 15.14 9.79
N ARG A 371 -14.78 14.85 8.53
CA ARG A 371 -14.34 13.51 8.09
C ARG A 371 -12.94 13.60 7.46
N PRO A 372 -11.88 13.19 8.15
CA PRO A 372 -10.52 13.18 7.60
C PRO A 372 -10.28 11.96 6.70
N GLY A 373 -11.00 11.89 5.59
CA GLY A 373 -11.02 10.72 4.72
C GLY A 373 -11.67 9.52 5.38
N PHE A 374 -10.93 8.43 5.46
CA PHE A 374 -11.30 7.19 6.15
C PHE A 374 -10.46 6.96 7.42
N ALA A 375 -10.12 8.05 8.15
CA ALA A 375 -9.40 7.95 9.42
C ALA A 375 -10.30 7.41 10.56
N TRP A 376 -11.12 6.44 10.26
CA TRP A 376 -11.89 5.64 11.20
C TRP A 376 -11.72 4.14 10.94
N PHE A 377 -12.31 3.28 11.74
CA PHE A 377 -11.99 1.86 11.78
C PHE A 377 -12.94 1.05 10.89
N PHE A 378 -12.39 0.25 9.98
CA PHE A 378 -13.15 -0.64 9.10
C PHE A 378 -12.74 -2.10 9.31
N GLY A 379 -13.74 -2.99 9.36
CA GLY A 379 -13.48 -4.43 9.50
C GLY A 379 -12.78 -5.02 8.28
N ARG A 380 -13.29 -4.76 7.08
CA ARG A 380 -12.68 -5.24 5.82
C ARG A 380 -11.24 -4.80 5.69
N ASP A 381 -10.99 -3.50 5.89
CA ASP A 381 -9.66 -2.88 5.75
C ASP A 381 -8.67 -3.43 6.77
N SER A 382 -9.11 -3.53 8.03
CA SER A 382 -8.30 -4.10 9.10
C SER A 382 -7.90 -5.54 8.81
N PHE A 383 -8.79 -6.36 8.27
CA PHE A 383 -8.52 -7.78 8.06
C PHE A 383 -7.62 -8.01 6.83
N TRP A 384 -7.84 -7.31 5.72
CA TRP A 384 -6.93 -7.39 4.58
C TRP A 384 -5.54 -6.87 4.93
N THR A 385 -5.46 -5.78 5.72
CA THR A 385 -4.16 -5.27 6.19
C THR A 385 -3.50 -6.23 7.18
N SER A 386 -4.27 -6.90 8.06
CA SER A 386 -3.73 -7.88 9.01
C SER A 386 -2.98 -9.02 8.31
N LEU A 387 -3.40 -9.45 7.11
CA LEU A 387 -2.67 -10.47 6.34
C LEU A 387 -1.25 -10.00 5.96
N ALA A 388 -1.07 -8.71 5.68
CA ALA A 388 0.24 -8.14 5.39
C ALA A 388 1.08 -7.94 6.66
N LEU A 389 0.45 -7.43 7.75
CA LEU A 389 1.10 -7.31 9.06
C LEU A 389 1.61 -8.65 9.58
N ASN A 390 0.85 -9.73 9.37
CA ASN A 390 1.27 -11.08 9.74
C ASN A 390 2.48 -11.52 8.90
N ALA A 391 2.41 -11.34 7.58
CA ALA A 391 3.50 -11.73 6.68
C ALA A 391 4.82 -11.00 6.96
N GLU A 392 4.76 -9.72 7.39
CA GLU A 392 5.95 -8.98 7.80
C GLU A 392 6.35 -9.21 9.27
N GLY A 393 5.57 -10.00 10.03
CA GLY A 393 5.84 -10.33 11.42
C GLY A 393 5.47 -9.24 12.43
N ASP A 394 4.64 -8.27 12.08
CA ASP A 394 4.07 -7.28 13.00
C ASP A 394 2.82 -7.83 13.72
N PHE A 395 3.04 -8.87 14.49
CA PHE A 395 1.96 -9.56 15.20
C PHE A 395 1.30 -8.71 16.28
N ALA A 396 2.00 -7.71 16.84
CA ALA A 396 1.45 -6.87 17.89
C ALA A 396 0.33 -5.96 17.35
N ASN A 397 0.56 -5.30 16.24
CA ASN A 397 -0.42 -4.42 15.61
C ASN A 397 -1.55 -5.22 14.93
N SER A 398 -1.23 -6.37 14.31
CA SER A 398 -2.24 -7.27 13.77
C SER A 398 -3.21 -7.74 14.87
N ARG A 399 -2.68 -8.21 16.02
CA ARG A 399 -3.50 -8.60 17.16
C ARG A 399 -4.37 -7.46 17.67
N ALA A 400 -3.83 -6.25 17.81
CA ALA A 400 -4.57 -5.08 18.27
C ALA A 400 -5.73 -4.73 17.32
N ALA A 401 -5.50 -4.79 16.00
CA ALA A 401 -6.54 -4.55 14.99
C ALA A 401 -7.66 -5.61 15.07
N LEU A 402 -7.31 -6.90 15.21
CA LEU A 402 -8.26 -8.00 15.35
C LEU A 402 -9.08 -7.88 16.64
N GLU A 403 -8.43 -7.58 17.77
CA GLU A 403 -9.09 -7.36 19.06
C GLU A 403 -10.04 -6.18 19.03
N PHE A 404 -9.61 -5.05 18.44
CA PHE A 404 -10.40 -3.84 18.34
C PHE A 404 -11.73 -4.09 17.61
N ILE A 405 -11.67 -4.61 16.39
CA ILE A 405 -12.90 -4.85 15.61
C ILE A 405 -13.78 -5.91 16.27
N SER A 406 -13.21 -7.02 16.77
CA SER A 406 -13.99 -8.10 17.40
C SER A 406 -14.67 -7.70 18.71
N LYS A 407 -14.18 -6.66 19.40
CA LYS A 407 -14.81 -6.07 20.58
C LYS A 407 -16.24 -5.59 20.31
N PHE A 408 -16.51 -5.17 19.08
CA PHE A 408 -17.79 -4.63 18.63
C PHE A 408 -18.63 -5.65 17.83
N GLN A 409 -18.32 -6.95 17.94
CA GLN A 409 -19.12 -8.00 17.33
C GLN A 409 -20.59 -7.91 17.77
N ARG A 410 -21.52 -7.94 16.82
CA ARG A 410 -22.96 -7.94 17.09
C ARG A 410 -23.39 -9.23 17.80
N GLU A 411 -24.48 -9.19 18.52
CA GLU A 411 -24.96 -10.30 19.36
C GLU A 411 -25.19 -11.60 18.57
N ASP A 412 -25.66 -11.48 17.32
CA ASP A 412 -25.87 -12.58 16.39
C ASP A 412 -24.58 -13.09 15.71
N GLY A 413 -23.45 -12.44 15.99
CA GLY A 413 -22.14 -12.83 15.49
C GLY A 413 -21.60 -12.01 14.32
N LYS A 414 -22.38 -11.10 13.73
CA LYS A 414 -21.92 -10.23 12.64
C LYS A 414 -20.79 -9.32 13.09
N ILE A 415 -19.76 -9.21 12.25
CA ILE A 415 -18.60 -8.33 12.49
C ILE A 415 -18.87 -6.94 11.92
N PRO A 416 -18.41 -5.86 12.59
CA PRO A 416 -18.59 -4.51 12.09
C PRO A 416 -17.98 -4.27 10.71
N HIS A 417 -18.68 -3.48 9.91
CA HIS A 417 -18.17 -2.91 8.68
C HIS A 417 -17.31 -1.68 8.99
N GLU A 418 -17.88 -0.69 9.69
CA GLU A 418 -17.17 0.53 10.05
C GLU A 418 -17.53 1.05 11.43
N ILE A 419 -16.60 1.74 12.09
CA ILE A 419 -16.74 2.34 13.40
C ILE A 419 -16.13 3.74 13.37
N SER A 420 -16.97 4.78 13.46
CA SER A 420 -16.50 6.17 13.55
C SER A 420 -15.71 6.39 14.83
N GLN A 421 -14.71 7.25 14.81
CA GLN A 421 -14.02 7.69 16.04
C GLN A 421 -14.93 8.48 16.98
N GLY A 422 -16.01 9.07 16.47
CA GLY A 422 -17.08 9.72 17.23
C GLY A 422 -18.12 8.75 17.83
N ALA A 423 -18.01 7.45 17.59
CA ALA A 423 -19.00 6.43 17.95
C ALA A 423 -19.35 6.40 19.45
N ASN A 424 -18.43 6.81 20.34
CA ASN A 424 -18.67 6.86 21.78
C ASN A 424 -19.65 7.97 22.20
N PHE A 425 -19.89 8.96 21.33
CA PHE A 425 -20.73 10.13 21.66
C PHE A 425 -22.12 10.05 21.08
N VAL A 426 -22.44 9.01 20.32
CA VAL A 426 -23.73 8.76 19.67
C VAL A 426 -24.11 7.29 19.78
N ASP A 427 -25.37 6.94 19.52
CA ASP A 427 -25.78 5.52 19.45
C ASP A 427 -25.42 4.93 18.08
N TRP A 428 -24.10 4.83 17.81
CA TRP A 428 -23.53 4.40 16.52
C TRP A 428 -24.06 3.04 16.07
N PHE A 429 -24.04 2.05 16.98
CA PHE A 429 -24.33 0.65 16.64
C PHE A 429 -25.82 0.32 16.47
N LYS A 430 -26.73 1.22 16.87
CA LYS A 430 -28.19 1.04 16.74
C LYS A 430 -28.87 2.12 15.91
N GLY A 431 -28.35 3.35 15.98
CA GLY A 431 -28.94 4.51 15.34
C GLY A 431 -28.51 4.75 13.90
N TYR A 432 -27.44 4.08 13.44
CA TYR A 432 -26.86 4.27 12.11
C TYR A 432 -26.86 2.98 11.29
N PRO A 433 -26.99 3.05 9.94
CA PRO A 433 -27.01 1.88 9.08
C PRO A 433 -25.60 1.31 8.78
N TYR A 434 -24.56 2.08 9.04
CA TYR A 434 -23.19 1.81 8.59
C TYR A 434 -22.46 0.70 9.37
N PRO A 435 -22.60 0.56 10.70
CA PRO A 435 -21.75 -0.33 11.51
C PRO A 435 -21.72 -1.77 11.03
N TYR A 436 -22.80 -2.27 10.44
CA TYR A 436 -22.95 -3.66 10.01
C TYR A 436 -23.43 -3.76 8.56
N ALA A 437 -23.03 -2.81 7.70
CA ALA A 437 -23.52 -2.73 6.32
C ALA A 437 -23.00 -3.85 5.42
N SER A 438 -21.77 -4.31 5.62
CA SER A 438 -21.16 -5.31 4.74
C SER A 438 -21.43 -6.76 5.17
N ALA A 439 -21.39 -7.67 4.20
CA ALA A 439 -21.47 -9.12 4.43
C ALA A 439 -20.06 -9.76 4.56
N ASP A 440 -19.03 -9.15 4.02
CA ASP A 440 -17.68 -9.70 3.86
C ASP A 440 -16.79 -9.57 5.11
N ALA A 441 -17.02 -8.60 5.98
CA ALA A 441 -16.22 -8.42 7.19
C ALA A 441 -16.26 -9.65 8.10
N THR A 442 -17.38 -10.39 8.13
CA THR A 442 -17.51 -11.55 9.01
C THR A 442 -16.66 -12.75 8.58
N PRO A 443 -16.70 -13.25 7.34
CA PRO A 443 -15.78 -14.30 6.91
C PRO A 443 -14.31 -13.84 6.94
N LEU A 444 -14.00 -12.59 6.58
CA LEU A 444 -12.64 -12.03 6.66
C LEU A 444 -12.09 -12.04 8.08
N TYR A 445 -12.91 -11.80 9.10
CA TYR A 445 -12.50 -11.92 10.50
C TYR A 445 -11.98 -13.33 10.82
N ILE A 446 -12.70 -14.37 10.43
CA ILE A 446 -12.29 -15.77 10.67
C ILE A 446 -10.96 -16.06 9.95
N ILE A 447 -10.83 -15.62 8.71
CA ILE A 447 -9.63 -15.78 7.89
C ILE A 447 -8.43 -15.07 8.52
N ALA A 448 -8.59 -13.80 8.91
CA ALA A 448 -7.52 -12.99 9.47
C ALA A 448 -7.05 -13.51 10.85
N VAL A 449 -7.96 -13.98 11.69
CA VAL A 449 -7.60 -14.63 12.97
C VAL A 449 -6.82 -15.92 12.73
N ASN A 450 -7.23 -16.73 11.75
CA ASN A 450 -6.48 -17.96 11.41
C ASN A 450 -5.07 -17.64 10.91
N ASP A 451 -4.95 -16.67 10.01
CA ASP A 451 -3.67 -16.25 9.44
C ASP A 451 -2.73 -15.73 10.54
N TYR A 452 -3.24 -14.90 11.46
CA TYR A 452 -2.50 -14.43 12.62
C TYR A 452 -2.03 -15.60 13.51
N VAL A 453 -2.91 -16.54 13.83
CA VAL A 453 -2.59 -17.68 14.72
C VAL A 453 -1.55 -18.59 14.08
N VAL A 454 -1.66 -18.86 12.80
CA VAL A 454 -0.73 -19.75 12.08
C VAL A 454 0.65 -19.09 12.00
N GLU A 455 0.73 -17.83 11.63
CA GLU A 455 2.02 -17.16 11.43
C GLU A 455 2.70 -16.73 12.74
N SER A 456 1.94 -16.31 13.76
CA SER A 456 2.50 -15.94 15.06
C SER A 456 2.78 -17.13 15.98
N GLY A 457 2.03 -18.23 15.82
CA GLY A 457 2.02 -19.36 16.77
C GLY A 457 1.21 -19.09 18.04
N ASP A 458 0.41 -18.02 18.09
CA ASP A 458 -0.39 -17.64 19.26
C ASP A 458 -1.66 -18.47 19.40
N ALA A 459 -1.50 -19.74 19.78
CA ALA A 459 -2.62 -20.65 20.05
C ALA A 459 -3.50 -20.19 21.23
N ALA A 460 -2.98 -19.32 22.11
CA ALA A 460 -3.77 -18.76 23.21
C ALA A 460 -4.83 -17.79 22.70
N PHE A 461 -4.50 -16.98 21.72
CA PHE A 461 -5.45 -16.07 21.07
C PHE A 461 -6.59 -16.82 20.37
N ALA A 462 -6.28 -17.94 19.69
CA ALA A 462 -7.30 -18.80 19.10
C ALA A 462 -8.30 -19.30 20.15
N LYS A 463 -7.82 -19.71 21.32
CA LYS A 463 -8.68 -20.15 22.45
C LYS A 463 -9.51 -19.00 23.02
N GLU A 464 -8.90 -17.82 23.19
CA GLU A 464 -9.57 -16.60 23.66
C GLU A 464 -10.72 -16.22 22.73
N LYS A 465 -10.49 -16.23 21.42
CA LYS A 465 -11.47 -15.81 20.40
C LYS A 465 -12.43 -16.92 19.96
N TRP A 466 -12.27 -18.15 20.43
CA TRP A 466 -13.03 -19.30 19.95
C TRP A 466 -14.55 -19.07 19.98
N GLN A 467 -15.10 -18.53 21.05
CA GLN A 467 -16.54 -18.22 21.15
C GLN A 467 -16.98 -17.16 20.13
N SER A 468 -16.18 -16.12 19.93
CA SER A 468 -16.43 -15.07 18.92
C SER A 468 -16.42 -15.65 17.51
N LEU A 469 -15.45 -16.54 17.21
CA LEU A 469 -15.32 -17.23 15.94
C LEU A 469 -16.52 -18.14 15.65
N GLN A 470 -16.99 -18.87 16.65
CA GLN A 470 -18.20 -19.71 16.53
C GLN A 470 -19.44 -18.87 16.23
N LYS A 471 -19.60 -17.71 16.89
CA LYS A 471 -20.70 -16.78 16.60
C LYS A 471 -20.59 -16.20 15.18
N ALA A 472 -19.38 -15.79 14.75
CA ALA A 472 -19.15 -15.28 13.39
C ALA A 472 -19.52 -16.34 12.34
N TYR A 473 -19.12 -17.60 12.57
CA TYR A 473 -19.50 -18.71 11.70
C TYR A 473 -21.00 -19.00 11.71
N ALA A 474 -21.65 -18.95 12.86
CA ALA A 474 -23.10 -19.13 12.96
C ALA A 474 -23.85 -18.06 12.18
N PHE A 475 -23.41 -16.79 12.28
CA PHE A 475 -23.94 -15.72 11.44
C PHE A 475 -23.70 -15.99 9.95
N LEU A 476 -22.47 -16.30 9.54
CA LEU A 476 -22.15 -16.60 8.16
C LEU A 476 -23.05 -17.73 7.62
N LYS A 477 -23.20 -18.81 8.37
CA LYS A 477 -24.07 -19.93 7.99
C LYS A 477 -25.55 -19.54 7.85
N SER A 478 -26.02 -18.59 8.65
CA SER A 478 -27.41 -18.07 8.55
C SER A 478 -27.66 -17.29 7.25
N THR A 479 -26.60 -16.87 6.54
CA THR A 479 -26.72 -16.17 5.26
C THR A 479 -26.82 -17.14 4.07
N TYR A 480 -26.63 -18.45 4.27
CA TYR A 480 -26.59 -19.42 3.20
C TYR A 480 -27.99 -19.66 2.59
N ASP A 481 -28.03 -19.75 1.29
CA ASP A 481 -29.23 -20.18 0.57
C ASP A 481 -29.44 -21.70 0.65
N GLU A 482 -30.50 -22.19 0.08
CA GLU A 482 -30.87 -23.62 0.09
C GLU A 482 -29.80 -24.54 -0.51
N ARG A 483 -28.95 -24.02 -1.41
CA ARG A 483 -27.84 -24.76 -2.01
C ARG A 483 -26.60 -24.73 -1.12
N GLY A 484 -26.51 -23.76 -0.22
CA GLY A 484 -25.36 -23.55 0.65
C GLY A 484 -24.42 -22.43 0.20
N LEU A 485 -24.87 -21.49 -0.66
CA LEU A 485 -24.09 -20.30 -1.03
C LEU A 485 -24.41 -19.14 -0.09
N PRO A 486 -23.41 -18.42 0.45
CA PRO A 486 -23.65 -17.22 1.25
C PRO A 486 -24.25 -16.12 0.39
N GLN A 487 -25.28 -15.46 0.89
CA GLN A 487 -25.99 -14.41 0.18
C GLN A 487 -25.55 -13.02 0.62
N ASN A 488 -25.49 -12.10 -0.34
CA ASN A 488 -25.40 -10.66 -0.11
C ASN A 488 -26.78 -10.07 0.16
N PHE A 489 -27.79 -10.54 -0.59
CA PHE A 489 -29.16 -10.00 -0.56
C PHE A 489 -29.78 -10.17 0.82
N GLY A 490 -30.10 -9.03 1.46
CA GLY A 490 -30.66 -8.99 2.81
C GLY A 490 -29.64 -9.03 3.96
N PHE A 491 -28.37 -9.32 3.68
CA PHE A 491 -27.32 -9.44 4.71
C PHE A 491 -26.22 -8.39 4.60
N GLY A 492 -26.12 -7.67 3.50
CA GLY A 492 -25.15 -6.60 3.27
C GLY A 492 -24.44 -6.75 1.93
N HIS A 493 -23.77 -5.68 1.53
CA HIS A 493 -22.97 -5.68 0.31
C HIS A 493 -21.68 -6.51 0.52
N GLY A 494 -21.13 -6.99 -0.59
CA GLY A 494 -19.77 -7.50 -0.64
C GLY A 494 -18.79 -6.33 -0.68
N TRP A 495 -17.79 -6.45 -1.55
CA TRP A 495 -16.89 -5.32 -1.76
C TRP A 495 -17.56 -4.19 -2.56
N VAL A 496 -18.37 -4.54 -3.57
CA VAL A 496 -19.14 -3.56 -4.35
C VAL A 496 -20.32 -3.06 -3.51
N GLU A 497 -20.36 -1.75 -3.24
CA GLU A 497 -21.37 -1.12 -2.40
C GLU A 497 -22.46 -0.41 -3.20
N GLY A 498 -22.21 -0.12 -4.47
CA GLY A 498 -23.15 0.60 -5.32
C GLY A 498 -22.80 0.52 -6.80
N GLY A 499 -23.66 1.12 -7.64
CA GLY A 499 -23.48 1.21 -9.08
C GLY A 499 -24.15 0.09 -9.88
N PRO A 500 -23.84 0.00 -11.19
CA PRO A 500 -24.58 -0.83 -12.13
C PRO A 500 -24.33 -2.34 -12.00
N LEU A 501 -23.34 -2.76 -11.22
CA LEU A 501 -23.09 -4.17 -10.91
C LEU A 501 -24.08 -4.75 -9.90
N LEU A 502 -24.83 -3.91 -9.19
CA LEU A 502 -25.83 -4.31 -8.20
C LEU A 502 -27.28 -4.13 -8.73
N PRO A 503 -28.28 -4.79 -8.16
CA PRO A 503 -28.19 -5.71 -7.02
C PRO A 503 -27.82 -7.14 -7.44
N VAL A 504 -27.16 -7.88 -6.54
CA VAL A 504 -26.80 -9.29 -6.71
C VAL A 504 -27.32 -10.14 -5.55
N LYS A 505 -27.60 -11.43 -5.80
CA LYS A 505 -27.98 -12.37 -4.73
C LYS A 505 -26.76 -12.85 -3.98
N THR A 506 -25.72 -13.27 -4.71
CA THR A 506 -24.43 -13.70 -4.14
C THR A 506 -23.31 -13.44 -5.14
N GLU A 507 -22.18 -12.97 -4.63
CA GLU A 507 -20.95 -12.72 -5.40
C GLU A 507 -20.01 -13.92 -5.33
N PHE A 508 -19.20 -14.12 -6.39
CA PHE A 508 -18.12 -15.08 -6.38
C PHE A 508 -17.09 -14.74 -5.29
N TYR A 509 -16.78 -13.43 -5.15
CA TYR A 509 -15.97 -12.88 -4.06
C TYR A 509 -16.48 -13.33 -2.69
N GLN A 510 -17.73 -13.04 -2.35
CA GLN A 510 -18.33 -13.37 -1.06
C GLN A 510 -18.40 -14.89 -0.81
N SER A 511 -18.71 -15.66 -1.85
CA SER A 511 -18.78 -17.13 -1.78
C SER A 511 -17.39 -17.75 -1.56
N GLY A 512 -16.36 -17.17 -2.18
CA GLY A 512 -14.96 -17.58 -1.96
C GLY A 512 -14.50 -17.30 -0.54
N LEU A 513 -14.80 -16.12 0.00
CA LEU A 513 -14.50 -15.81 1.41
C LEU A 513 -15.25 -16.76 2.37
N GLY A 514 -16.49 -17.12 2.06
CA GLY A 514 -17.26 -18.08 2.86
C GLY A 514 -16.61 -19.47 2.88
N ALA A 515 -16.13 -19.94 1.74
CA ALA A 515 -15.41 -21.21 1.66
C ALA A 515 -14.07 -21.17 2.42
N GLU A 516 -13.29 -20.10 2.23
CA GLU A 516 -12.02 -19.93 2.94
C GLU A 516 -12.21 -19.83 4.46
N ALA A 517 -13.24 -19.17 4.92
CA ALA A 517 -13.57 -19.09 6.35
C ALA A 517 -13.83 -20.48 6.97
N LEU A 518 -14.38 -21.44 6.22
CA LEU A 518 -14.52 -22.82 6.68
C LEU A 518 -13.16 -23.49 6.88
N ARG A 519 -12.24 -23.35 5.91
CA ARG A 519 -10.88 -23.88 6.02
C ARG A 519 -10.13 -23.25 7.21
N ALA A 520 -10.22 -21.95 7.33
CA ALA A 520 -9.63 -21.20 8.43
C ALA A 520 -10.18 -21.65 9.79
N LEU A 521 -11.50 -21.81 9.91
CA LEU A 521 -12.13 -22.24 11.15
C LEU A 521 -11.79 -23.72 11.47
N SER A 522 -11.64 -24.60 10.47
CA SER A 522 -11.16 -25.96 10.65
C SER A 522 -9.76 -25.98 11.28
N ASN A 523 -8.85 -25.16 10.77
CA ASN A 523 -7.51 -25.04 11.36
C ASN A 523 -7.55 -24.51 12.79
N LEU A 524 -8.32 -23.47 13.05
CA LEU A 524 -8.50 -22.90 14.40
C LEU A 524 -9.13 -23.91 15.37
N ALA A 525 -10.07 -24.73 14.91
CA ALA A 525 -10.62 -25.83 15.69
C ALA A 525 -9.54 -26.83 16.10
N ARG A 526 -8.66 -27.21 15.17
CA ARG A 526 -7.52 -28.10 15.44
C ARG A 526 -6.56 -27.49 16.47
N VAL A 527 -6.18 -26.24 16.28
CA VAL A 527 -5.30 -25.49 17.21
C VAL A 527 -5.90 -25.39 18.62
N THR A 528 -7.21 -25.29 18.72
CA THR A 528 -7.91 -25.23 20.01
C THR A 528 -8.24 -26.60 20.62
N GLY A 529 -7.88 -27.69 19.95
CA GLY A 529 -8.11 -29.08 20.39
C GLY A 529 -9.52 -29.59 20.09
N GLN A 530 -10.23 -29.01 19.12
CA GLN A 530 -11.60 -29.38 18.74
C GLN A 530 -11.58 -30.30 17.50
N GLU A 531 -10.91 -31.44 17.58
CA GLU A 531 -10.64 -32.33 16.44
C GLU A 531 -11.88 -32.75 15.63
N GLU A 532 -12.98 -33.09 16.29
CA GLU A 532 -14.20 -33.54 15.61
C GLU A 532 -14.90 -32.40 14.88
N ILE A 533 -14.82 -31.18 15.44
CA ILE A 533 -15.30 -29.97 14.75
C ILE A 533 -14.41 -29.69 13.55
N SER A 534 -13.09 -29.76 13.70
CA SER A 534 -12.13 -29.59 12.60
C SER A 534 -12.42 -30.51 11.42
N LYS A 535 -12.55 -31.81 11.65
CA LYS A 535 -12.88 -32.81 10.61
C LYS A 535 -14.20 -32.53 9.90
N THR A 536 -15.20 -32.05 10.64
CA THR A 536 -16.50 -31.69 10.07
C THR A 536 -16.37 -30.50 9.15
N LEU A 537 -15.70 -29.43 9.64
CA LEU A 537 -15.47 -28.21 8.87
C LEU A 537 -14.61 -28.42 7.63
N GLU A 538 -13.63 -29.34 7.68
CA GLU A 538 -12.81 -29.72 6.54
C GLU A 538 -13.64 -30.37 5.42
N LYS A 539 -14.58 -31.25 5.77
CA LYS A 539 -15.53 -31.84 4.82
C LYS A 539 -16.48 -30.76 4.24
N ASP A 540 -16.96 -29.87 5.10
CA ASP A 540 -17.82 -28.76 4.68
C ASP A 540 -17.07 -27.82 3.74
N PHE A 541 -15.79 -27.55 3.99
CA PHE A 541 -14.92 -26.77 3.12
C PHE A 541 -14.81 -27.37 1.71
N GLU A 542 -14.48 -28.67 1.61
CA GLU A 542 -14.33 -29.33 0.30
C GLU A 542 -15.64 -29.33 -0.50
N LYS A 543 -16.76 -29.54 0.20
CA LYS A 543 -18.09 -29.42 -0.41
C LYS A 543 -18.37 -27.99 -0.89
N GLN A 544 -18.08 -27.01 -0.04
CA GLN A 544 -18.30 -25.59 -0.33
C GLN A 544 -17.43 -25.12 -1.49
N ARG A 545 -16.14 -25.47 -1.50
CA ARG A 545 -15.20 -25.16 -2.58
C ARG A 545 -15.73 -25.68 -3.94
N SER A 546 -16.17 -26.94 -3.97
CA SER A 546 -16.72 -27.55 -5.18
C SER A 546 -18.00 -26.85 -5.63
N LEU A 547 -18.90 -26.51 -4.71
CA LEU A 547 -20.14 -25.82 -4.99
C LEU A 547 -19.88 -24.41 -5.53
N VAL A 548 -19.00 -23.66 -4.92
CA VAL A 548 -18.65 -22.29 -5.34
C VAL A 548 -18.08 -22.31 -6.76
N ASN A 549 -17.06 -23.14 -7.03
CA ASN A 549 -16.47 -23.21 -8.37
C ASN A 549 -17.51 -23.58 -9.43
N ALA A 550 -18.31 -24.62 -9.21
CA ALA A 550 -19.33 -25.06 -10.16
C ALA A 550 -20.43 -24.01 -10.40
N SER A 551 -20.82 -23.27 -9.35
CA SER A 551 -21.87 -22.26 -9.42
C SER A 551 -21.52 -21.04 -10.26
N PHE A 552 -20.24 -20.65 -10.26
CA PHE A 552 -19.79 -19.42 -10.93
C PHE A 552 -19.02 -19.69 -12.24
N TRP A 553 -18.50 -20.88 -12.49
CA TRP A 553 -17.73 -21.20 -13.70
C TRP A 553 -18.59 -21.16 -14.96
N ILE A 554 -18.14 -20.44 -15.99
CA ILE A 554 -18.74 -20.34 -17.33
C ILE A 554 -17.80 -21.07 -18.31
N ALA A 555 -18.12 -22.32 -18.58
CA ALA A 555 -17.19 -23.25 -19.26
C ALA A 555 -16.85 -22.85 -20.70
N ASP A 556 -17.80 -22.38 -21.48
CA ASP A 556 -17.62 -21.93 -22.87
C ASP A 556 -16.77 -20.67 -22.99
N LYS A 557 -16.74 -19.84 -21.94
CA LYS A 557 -15.94 -18.61 -21.84
C LYS A 557 -14.65 -18.77 -21.04
N LYS A 558 -14.47 -19.90 -20.36
CA LYS A 558 -13.32 -20.20 -19.51
C LYS A 558 -13.05 -19.10 -18.48
N ARG A 559 -14.10 -18.66 -17.76
CA ARG A 559 -14.02 -17.63 -16.72
C ARG A 559 -15.10 -17.79 -15.67
N PHE A 560 -14.93 -17.15 -14.54
CA PHE A 560 -15.92 -17.08 -13.49
C PHE A 560 -16.87 -15.89 -13.70
N ALA A 561 -18.14 -16.08 -13.42
CA ALA A 561 -19.12 -15.01 -13.33
C ALA A 561 -18.82 -14.11 -12.13
N PHE A 562 -19.12 -12.81 -12.25
CA PHE A 562 -19.05 -11.86 -11.15
C PHE A 562 -19.95 -12.29 -9.97
N ALA A 563 -21.22 -12.61 -10.28
CA ALA A 563 -22.24 -12.89 -9.29
C ALA A 563 -23.37 -13.75 -9.87
N LEU A 564 -24.30 -14.15 -9.01
CA LEU A 564 -25.60 -14.68 -9.38
C LEU A 564 -26.68 -13.63 -9.07
N ASP A 565 -27.62 -13.44 -9.99
CA ASP A 565 -28.79 -12.59 -9.78
C ASP A 565 -29.85 -13.29 -8.90
N LYS A 566 -30.95 -12.60 -8.61
CA LYS A 566 -32.05 -13.14 -7.79
C LYS A 566 -32.67 -14.45 -8.30
N ASN A 567 -32.49 -14.77 -9.59
CA ASN A 567 -32.99 -15.98 -10.24
C ASN A 567 -31.88 -17.02 -10.46
N ASP A 568 -30.73 -16.86 -9.77
CA ASP A 568 -29.55 -17.71 -9.92
C ASP A 568 -28.87 -17.70 -11.30
N LYS A 569 -29.20 -16.70 -12.13
CA LYS A 569 -28.55 -16.52 -13.42
C LYS A 569 -27.15 -15.92 -13.18
N LYS A 570 -26.16 -16.48 -13.85
CA LYS A 570 -24.78 -15.96 -13.83
C LYS A 570 -24.72 -14.59 -14.50
N LEU A 571 -24.16 -13.61 -13.79
CA LEU A 571 -23.81 -12.30 -14.31
C LEU A 571 -22.42 -12.41 -14.92
N ASP A 572 -22.38 -12.51 -16.24
CA ASP A 572 -21.17 -12.74 -17.02
C ASP A 572 -20.40 -11.44 -17.25
N GLU A 573 -19.91 -10.85 -16.16
CA GLU A 573 -19.03 -9.69 -16.17
C GLU A 573 -17.68 -10.12 -15.62
N PRO A 574 -16.61 -10.18 -16.43
CA PRO A 574 -15.29 -10.48 -15.92
C PRO A 574 -14.84 -9.36 -14.99
N SER A 575 -14.41 -9.75 -13.80
CA SER A 575 -14.01 -8.81 -12.76
C SER A 575 -12.76 -9.30 -12.03
N VAL A 576 -11.90 -8.37 -11.68
CA VAL A 576 -10.72 -8.64 -10.85
C VAL A 576 -11.09 -9.20 -9.48
N LEU A 577 -12.32 -9.02 -9.00
CA LEU A 577 -12.79 -9.61 -7.73
C LEU A 577 -12.73 -11.14 -7.71
N ALA A 578 -12.73 -11.80 -8.90
CA ALA A 578 -12.52 -13.23 -9.03
C ALA A 578 -11.11 -13.69 -8.56
N THR A 579 -10.17 -12.79 -8.47
CA THR A 579 -8.81 -13.11 -7.98
C THR A 579 -8.77 -13.39 -6.47
N VAL A 580 -9.78 -13.00 -5.70
CA VAL A 580 -9.83 -13.31 -4.27
C VAL A 580 -10.03 -14.81 -3.99
N PRO A 581 -11.01 -15.53 -4.58
CA PRO A 581 -11.02 -16.99 -4.51
C PRO A 581 -9.74 -17.65 -5.03
N MET A 582 -9.08 -17.03 -6.03
CA MET A 582 -7.80 -17.50 -6.57
C MET A 582 -6.64 -17.27 -5.60
N TRP A 583 -6.60 -16.14 -4.88
CA TRP A 583 -5.64 -15.89 -3.78
C TRP A 583 -5.62 -17.05 -2.79
N PHE A 584 -6.80 -17.55 -2.44
CA PHE A 584 -6.93 -18.68 -1.51
C PHE A 584 -6.79 -20.06 -2.18
N GLY A 585 -6.55 -20.14 -3.49
CA GLY A 585 -6.35 -21.38 -4.22
C GLY A 585 -7.62 -22.25 -4.30
N LEU A 586 -8.80 -21.64 -4.35
CA LEU A 586 -10.07 -22.38 -4.40
C LEU A 586 -10.34 -22.99 -5.79
N PRO A 587 -10.16 -22.26 -6.92
CA PRO A 587 -10.23 -22.84 -8.24
C PRO A 587 -9.09 -23.79 -8.58
N SER A 588 -9.32 -24.72 -9.52
CA SER A 588 -8.23 -25.49 -10.12
C SER A 588 -7.39 -24.64 -11.08
N GLU A 589 -6.15 -25.07 -11.40
CA GLU A 589 -5.32 -24.41 -12.43
C GLU A 589 -6.05 -24.29 -13.78
N ALA A 590 -6.76 -25.35 -14.19
CA ALA A 590 -7.51 -25.38 -15.45
C ALA A 590 -8.65 -24.35 -15.51
N GLU A 591 -9.13 -23.87 -14.36
CA GLU A 591 -10.15 -22.84 -14.28
C GLU A 591 -9.52 -21.44 -14.05
N ALA A 592 -8.52 -21.32 -13.18
CA ALA A 592 -7.92 -20.05 -12.82
C ALA A 592 -7.05 -19.46 -13.93
N VAL A 593 -6.14 -20.25 -14.53
CA VAL A 593 -5.18 -19.76 -15.51
C VAL A 593 -5.85 -19.09 -16.72
N PRO A 594 -6.87 -19.69 -17.37
CA PRO A 594 -7.52 -19.02 -18.50
C PRO A 594 -8.20 -17.70 -18.15
N MET A 595 -8.71 -17.55 -16.93
CA MET A 595 -9.27 -16.28 -16.48
C MET A 595 -8.19 -15.25 -16.17
N ILE A 596 -7.09 -15.64 -15.50
CA ILE A 596 -5.95 -14.77 -15.26
C ILE A 596 -5.39 -14.20 -16.57
N GLN A 597 -5.24 -15.05 -17.60
CA GLN A 597 -4.81 -14.61 -18.93
C GLN A 597 -5.77 -13.62 -19.59
N GLN A 598 -7.08 -13.73 -19.36
CA GLN A 598 -8.07 -12.73 -19.79
C GLN A 598 -7.93 -11.43 -18.99
N LEU A 599 -7.68 -11.50 -17.67
CA LEU A 599 -7.51 -10.32 -16.83
C LEU A 599 -6.20 -9.59 -17.08
N ALA A 600 -5.16 -10.28 -17.55
CA ALA A 600 -3.86 -9.68 -17.87
C ALA A 600 -3.87 -8.82 -19.15
N ASP A 601 -4.96 -8.83 -19.93
CA ASP A 601 -5.05 -8.00 -21.15
C ASP A 601 -5.35 -6.54 -20.81
N ILE A 602 -5.01 -5.66 -21.74
CA ILE A 602 -5.11 -4.19 -21.62
C ILE A 602 -6.51 -3.70 -21.26
N ASP A 603 -7.54 -4.47 -21.51
CA ASP A 603 -8.90 -4.09 -21.15
C ASP A 603 -9.17 -4.16 -19.63
N HIS A 604 -8.40 -4.95 -18.88
CA HIS A 604 -8.42 -4.97 -17.41
C HIS A 604 -7.15 -4.40 -16.79
N GLU A 605 -5.96 -4.77 -17.28
CA GLU A 605 -4.68 -4.35 -16.72
C GLU A 605 -4.22 -3.02 -17.30
N THR A 606 -3.85 -2.07 -16.42
CA THR A 606 -3.22 -0.79 -16.79
C THR A 606 -1.77 -0.76 -16.31
N ASP A 607 -1.00 0.27 -16.67
CA ASP A 607 0.36 0.46 -16.16
C ASP A 607 0.38 0.83 -14.67
N TRP A 608 -0.78 1.17 -14.08
CA TRP A 608 -0.93 1.51 -12.66
C TRP A 608 -1.83 0.53 -11.90
N GLY A 609 -2.18 -0.61 -12.48
CA GLY A 609 -2.89 -1.70 -11.83
C GLY A 609 -4.15 -2.17 -12.55
N MET A 610 -5.00 -2.91 -11.84
CA MET A 610 -6.16 -3.62 -12.37
C MET A 610 -7.44 -2.80 -12.30
N ARG A 611 -8.18 -2.72 -13.42
CA ARG A 611 -9.58 -2.24 -13.43
C ARG A 611 -10.49 -3.25 -12.77
N ILE A 612 -11.54 -2.76 -12.12
CA ILE A 612 -12.53 -3.66 -11.49
C ILE A 612 -13.26 -4.52 -12.52
N ILE A 613 -13.59 -3.97 -13.68
CA ILE A 613 -14.17 -4.65 -14.84
C ILE A 613 -13.49 -4.17 -16.13
N SER A 614 -13.69 -4.94 -17.22
CA SER A 614 -13.14 -4.59 -18.53
C SER A 614 -13.63 -3.21 -19.01
N ASN A 615 -12.73 -2.44 -19.60
CA ASN A 615 -13.11 -1.18 -20.26
C ASN A 615 -13.95 -1.38 -21.54
N ARG A 616 -14.13 -2.61 -21.98
CA ARG A 616 -15.04 -3.00 -23.06
C ARG A 616 -16.46 -3.30 -22.58
N SER A 617 -16.66 -3.38 -21.26
CA SER A 617 -17.98 -3.59 -20.66
C SER A 617 -18.88 -2.37 -20.89
N PRO A 618 -20.16 -2.56 -21.23
CA PRO A 618 -21.12 -1.46 -21.31
C PRO A 618 -21.42 -0.82 -19.95
N LEU A 619 -21.01 -1.45 -18.86
CA LEU A 619 -21.15 -0.95 -17.50
C LEU A 619 -19.94 -0.10 -17.06
N PHE A 620 -18.87 -0.10 -17.85
CA PHE A 620 -17.62 0.56 -17.49
C PHE A 620 -17.74 2.09 -17.49
N SER A 621 -17.14 2.70 -16.49
CA SER A 621 -16.83 4.12 -16.45
C SER A 621 -15.50 4.30 -15.74
N GLY A 622 -14.48 4.86 -16.39
CA GLY A 622 -13.14 5.00 -15.82
C GLY A 622 -13.06 5.80 -14.52
N GLY A 623 -14.03 6.71 -14.29
CA GLY A 623 -14.23 7.42 -13.01
C GLY A 623 -15.21 6.74 -12.07
N GLY A 624 -15.77 5.59 -12.44
CA GLY A 624 -16.77 4.85 -11.65
C GLY A 624 -16.12 4.11 -10.48
N TYR A 625 -16.34 4.59 -9.27
CA TYR A 625 -15.70 4.10 -8.04
C TYR A 625 -15.80 2.58 -7.86
N HIS A 626 -16.95 1.96 -8.18
CA HIS A 626 -17.18 0.52 -8.08
C HIS A 626 -17.34 -0.22 -9.42
N TYR A 627 -17.11 0.46 -10.57
CA TYR A 627 -17.41 -0.13 -11.88
C TYR A 627 -16.54 0.38 -13.05
N GLY A 628 -15.26 0.68 -12.78
CA GLY A 628 -14.32 1.05 -13.83
C GLY A 628 -12.98 1.55 -13.36
N SER A 629 -12.89 2.00 -12.10
CA SER A 629 -11.65 2.47 -11.48
C SER A 629 -10.63 1.36 -11.24
N VAL A 630 -9.39 1.77 -10.99
CA VAL A 630 -8.27 0.92 -10.59
C VAL A 630 -7.99 1.11 -9.10
N TRP A 631 -7.91 0.00 -8.38
CA TRP A 631 -7.59 -0.01 -6.96
C TRP A 631 -6.30 -0.77 -6.69
N PRO A 632 -5.35 -0.19 -5.98
CA PRO A 632 -4.18 -0.93 -5.51
C PRO A 632 -4.57 -2.20 -4.71
N LEU A 633 -5.71 -2.17 -4.01
CA LEU A 633 -6.25 -3.36 -3.35
C LEU A 633 -6.43 -4.53 -4.32
N PHE A 634 -7.12 -4.32 -5.43
CA PHE A 634 -7.38 -5.37 -6.43
C PHE A 634 -6.13 -5.78 -7.18
N THR A 635 -5.27 -4.81 -7.46
CA THR A 635 -3.98 -5.03 -8.09
C THR A 635 -3.13 -5.96 -7.25
N GLY A 636 -3.13 -5.78 -5.92
CA GLY A 636 -2.45 -6.70 -5.00
C GLY A 636 -3.11 -8.07 -4.93
N TRP A 637 -4.44 -8.17 -4.94
CA TRP A 637 -5.13 -9.46 -4.98
C TRP A 637 -4.80 -10.23 -6.25
N ALA A 638 -4.82 -9.55 -7.39
CA ALA A 638 -4.43 -10.14 -8.68
C ALA A 638 -2.99 -10.64 -8.63
N SER A 639 -2.05 -9.81 -8.21
CA SER A 639 -0.64 -10.19 -8.14
C SER A 639 -0.39 -11.46 -7.32
N VAL A 640 -0.98 -11.57 -6.11
CA VAL A 640 -0.81 -12.78 -5.28
C VAL A 640 -1.47 -14.00 -5.93
N ALA A 641 -2.67 -13.84 -6.51
CA ALA A 641 -3.35 -14.91 -7.23
C ALA A 641 -2.54 -15.38 -8.44
N GLU A 642 -2.03 -14.47 -9.24
CA GLU A 642 -1.22 -14.74 -10.42
C GLU A 642 0.07 -15.49 -10.07
N TYR A 643 0.79 -15.07 -9.00
CA TYR A 643 1.94 -15.84 -8.48
C TYR A 643 1.54 -17.24 -8.02
N ARG A 644 0.42 -17.40 -7.36
CA ARG A 644 -0.08 -18.71 -6.91
C ARG A 644 -0.34 -19.67 -8.07
N TYR A 645 -0.79 -19.14 -9.20
CA TYR A 645 -1.07 -19.92 -10.42
C TYR A 645 0.05 -19.81 -11.46
N HIS A 646 1.27 -19.48 -11.04
CA HIS A 646 2.48 -19.48 -11.87
C HIS A 646 2.43 -18.57 -13.11
N GLN A 647 1.63 -17.49 -13.03
CA GLN A 647 1.55 -16.45 -14.07
C GLN A 647 2.44 -15.27 -13.67
N THR A 648 3.75 -15.46 -13.73
CA THR A 648 4.75 -14.56 -13.11
C THR A 648 4.80 -13.18 -13.75
N PHE A 649 4.55 -13.06 -15.05
CA PHE A 649 4.63 -11.79 -15.77
C PHE A 649 3.57 -10.77 -15.32
N PRO A 650 2.26 -11.07 -15.41
CA PRO A 650 1.24 -10.16 -14.89
C PRO A 650 1.38 -9.97 -13.38
N ALA A 651 1.75 -11.02 -12.64
CA ALA A 651 1.98 -10.93 -11.20
C ALA A 651 3.02 -9.85 -10.83
N TYR A 652 4.17 -9.83 -11.51
CA TYR A 652 5.21 -8.84 -11.29
C TYR A 652 4.81 -7.45 -11.78
N ALA A 653 4.10 -7.36 -12.92
CA ALA A 653 3.60 -6.08 -13.42
C ALA A 653 2.66 -5.41 -12.41
N ASN A 654 1.70 -6.17 -11.84
CA ASN A 654 0.77 -5.70 -10.82
C ASN A 654 1.47 -5.36 -9.50
N LEU A 655 2.43 -6.17 -9.05
CA LEU A 655 3.26 -5.85 -7.88
C LEU A 655 3.99 -4.53 -8.06
N ARG A 656 4.67 -4.37 -9.21
CA ARG A 656 5.47 -3.18 -9.51
C ARG A 656 4.60 -1.93 -9.66
N ALA A 657 3.43 -2.04 -10.28
CA ALA A 657 2.46 -0.96 -10.39
C ALA A 657 2.12 -0.39 -9.00
N ASN A 658 1.73 -1.24 -8.04
CA ASN A 658 1.45 -0.81 -6.67
C ASN A 658 2.68 -0.22 -5.96
N ALA A 659 3.83 -0.86 -6.10
CA ALA A 659 5.07 -0.41 -5.46
C ALA A 659 5.46 1.00 -5.89
N LEU A 660 5.39 1.29 -7.20
CA LEU A 660 5.76 2.59 -7.74
C LEU A 660 4.82 3.72 -7.30
N LEU A 661 3.53 3.43 -7.01
CA LEU A 661 2.59 4.42 -6.46
C LEU A 661 3.07 4.99 -5.12
N ALA A 662 3.75 4.20 -4.29
CA ALA A 662 4.30 4.66 -3.02
C ALA A 662 5.39 5.74 -3.17
N LEU A 663 5.97 5.88 -4.36
CA LEU A 663 7.09 6.76 -4.64
C LEU A 663 6.72 7.99 -5.50
N ASP A 664 5.49 8.06 -6.02
CA ASP A 664 5.10 9.13 -6.97
C ASP A 664 4.18 10.19 -6.35
N GLY A 665 2.99 9.85 -5.89
CA GLY A 665 2.00 10.78 -5.35
C GLY A 665 2.37 11.35 -3.98
N SER A 666 1.58 11.06 -2.96
CA SER A 666 1.94 11.32 -1.56
C SER A 666 3.13 10.43 -1.19
N LEU A 667 4.30 11.03 -0.98
CA LEU A 667 5.56 10.29 -0.79
C LEU A 667 5.48 9.31 0.39
N GLY A 668 5.79 8.05 0.13
CA GLY A 668 5.75 6.97 1.12
C GLY A 668 4.36 6.33 1.31
N HIS A 669 3.33 6.78 0.58
CA HIS A 669 1.96 6.32 0.77
C HIS A 669 1.34 5.87 -0.56
N VAL A 670 0.43 4.92 -0.51
CA VAL A 670 -0.29 4.42 -1.68
C VAL A 670 -1.73 4.94 -1.63
N THR A 671 -2.17 5.53 -2.74
CA THR A 671 -3.52 6.06 -2.88
C THR A 671 -4.56 4.94 -2.90
N GLU A 672 -5.83 5.28 -2.61
CA GLU A 672 -6.93 4.33 -2.56
C GLU A 672 -7.36 3.87 -3.96
N VAL A 673 -7.62 4.82 -4.86
CA VAL A 673 -8.29 4.56 -6.14
C VAL A 673 -7.86 5.53 -7.22
N LEU A 674 -7.63 5.00 -8.42
CA LEU A 674 -7.25 5.76 -9.61
C LEU A 674 -8.30 5.58 -10.72
N SER A 675 -8.25 6.47 -11.72
CA SER A 675 -9.08 6.34 -12.91
C SER A 675 -8.71 5.07 -13.70
N GLY A 676 -9.72 4.43 -14.27
CA GLY A 676 -9.54 3.31 -15.20
C GLY A 676 -9.10 3.74 -16.60
N ASP A 677 -9.19 5.02 -16.93
CA ASP A 677 -8.84 5.54 -18.27
C ASP A 677 -7.43 6.14 -18.32
N TYR A 678 -7.07 6.86 -17.25
CA TYR A 678 -5.83 7.63 -17.19
C TYR A 678 -5.13 7.43 -15.85
N TYR A 679 -3.80 7.50 -15.84
CA TYR A 679 -3.02 7.50 -14.61
C TYR A 679 -3.29 8.78 -13.82
N GLN A 680 -4.30 8.73 -12.96
CA GLN A 680 -4.70 9.84 -12.10
C GLN A 680 -5.56 9.33 -10.95
N PRO A 681 -5.28 9.71 -9.68
CA PRO A 681 -6.18 9.46 -8.57
C PRO A 681 -7.56 10.09 -8.81
N LEU A 682 -8.63 9.41 -8.40
CA LEU A 682 -9.97 10.01 -8.41
C LEU A 682 -10.05 11.12 -7.36
N SER A 683 -10.88 12.12 -7.60
CA SER A 683 -11.10 13.23 -6.66
C SER A 683 -11.62 12.77 -5.30
N THR A 684 -12.24 11.60 -5.23
CA THR A 684 -12.74 10.96 -4.00
C THR A 684 -11.69 10.11 -3.31
N SER A 685 -10.56 9.82 -3.96
CA SER A 685 -9.52 8.94 -3.43
C SER A 685 -8.95 9.43 -2.10
N SER A 686 -8.70 8.50 -1.19
CA SER A 686 -7.88 8.72 0.00
C SER A 686 -6.40 8.56 -0.39
N PRO A 687 -5.58 9.62 -0.31
CA PRO A 687 -4.21 9.55 -0.83
C PRO A 687 -3.26 8.73 0.03
N HIS A 688 -3.61 8.46 1.27
CA HIS A 688 -2.91 7.53 2.16
C HIS A 688 -3.89 6.46 2.60
N GLN A 689 -3.93 5.35 1.87
CA GLN A 689 -4.82 4.23 2.15
C GLN A 689 -4.05 3.02 2.66
N ILE A 690 -4.42 2.55 3.84
CA ILE A 690 -3.63 1.56 4.59
C ILE A 690 -3.63 0.19 3.90
N TRP A 691 -4.80 -0.30 3.45
CA TRP A 691 -4.85 -1.57 2.70
C TRP A 691 -4.11 -1.52 1.36
N SER A 692 -4.00 -0.33 0.75
CA SER A 692 -3.23 -0.17 -0.49
C SER A 692 -1.74 -0.39 -0.25
N ALA A 693 -1.19 0.09 0.87
CA ALA A 693 0.17 -0.21 1.31
C ALA A 693 0.34 -1.71 1.64
N ALA A 694 -0.64 -2.34 2.28
CA ALA A 694 -0.66 -3.79 2.52
C ALA A 694 -0.55 -4.60 1.21
N MET A 695 -1.09 -4.06 0.11
CA MET A 695 -1.02 -4.66 -1.23
C MET A 695 0.26 -4.32 -2.02
N VAL A 696 1.24 -3.75 -1.39
CA VAL A 696 2.66 -3.79 -1.79
C VAL A 696 3.38 -4.91 -1.02
N VAL A 697 3.16 -4.98 0.29
CA VAL A 697 3.83 -5.96 1.17
C VAL A 697 3.41 -7.40 0.86
N SER A 698 2.10 -7.66 0.76
CA SER A 698 1.59 -9.02 0.51
C SER A 698 2.05 -9.61 -0.83
N PRO A 699 2.00 -8.91 -1.98
CA PRO A 699 2.54 -9.42 -3.24
C PRO A 699 4.05 -9.70 -3.19
N ILE A 700 4.84 -8.89 -2.49
CA ILE A 700 6.27 -9.12 -2.35
C ILE A 700 6.54 -10.37 -1.51
N LEU A 701 5.97 -10.44 -0.31
CA LEU A 701 6.28 -11.53 0.62
C LEU A 701 5.57 -12.83 0.25
N ARG A 702 4.24 -12.80 0.07
CA ARG A 702 3.43 -14.01 -0.18
C ARG A 702 3.41 -14.43 -1.65
N GLY A 703 3.54 -13.47 -2.57
CA GLY A 703 3.57 -13.70 -4.02
C GLY A 703 4.98 -14.00 -4.51
N MET A 704 5.77 -12.94 -4.79
CA MET A 704 7.07 -13.03 -5.43
C MET A 704 8.10 -13.88 -4.65
N LEU A 705 8.21 -13.69 -3.34
CA LEU A 705 9.11 -14.46 -2.48
C LEU A 705 8.48 -15.79 -2.02
N GLY A 706 7.15 -15.90 -2.05
CA GLY A 706 6.43 -17.09 -1.63
C GLY A 706 6.73 -17.49 -0.20
N LEU A 707 6.88 -16.49 0.69
CA LEU A 707 7.15 -16.70 2.11
C LEU A 707 5.85 -17.05 2.83
N GLU A 708 5.78 -18.24 3.39
CA GLU A 708 4.66 -18.72 4.21
C GLU A 708 5.23 -19.31 5.51
N VAL A 709 4.75 -18.81 6.64
CA VAL A 709 5.16 -19.27 7.97
C VAL A 709 4.03 -20.06 8.62
N ASP A 710 4.34 -21.24 9.13
CA ASP A 710 3.47 -22.01 10.04
C ASP A 710 4.21 -22.18 11.37
N ALA A 711 4.02 -21.21 12.24
CA ALA A 711 4.66 -21.22 13.55
C ALA A 711 4.07 -22.27 14.50
N ILE A 712 2.83 -22.72 14.26
CA ILE A 712 2.20 -23.82 15.01
C ILE A 712 2.99 -25.13 14.81
N HIS A 713 3.37 -25.43 13.56
CA HIS A 713 4.14 -26.62 13.20
C HIS A 713 5.63 -26.35 13.09
N ARG A 714 6.09 -25.12 13.38
CA ARG A 714 7.49 -24.68 13.28
C ARG A 714 8.08 -24.93 11.89
N SER A 715 7.36 -24.55 10.88
CA SER A 715 7.82 -24.66 9.49
C SER A 715 7.74 -23.30 8.77
N VAL A 716 8.62 -23.15 7.79
CA VAL A 716 8.62 -22.00 6.88
C VAL A 716 8.85 -22.51 5.46
N LYS A 717 8.03 -22.03 4.54
CA LYS A 717 8.16 -22.24 3.10
C LYS A 717 8.66 -20.97 2.46
N LEU A 718 9.63 -21.13 1.56
CA LEU A 718 10.16 -20.05 0.71
C LEU A 718 10.11 -20.53 -0.74
N ALA A 719 9.21 -19.95 -1.53
CA ALA A 719 8.93 -20.37 -2.91
C ALA A 719 9.09 -19.19 -3.90
N PRO A 720 10.32 -18.68 -4.11
CA PRO A 720 10.53 -17.48 -4.91
C PRO A 720 10.27 -17.70 -6.39
N HIS A 721 9.51 -16.75 -6.98
CA HIS A 721 9.27 -16.55 -8.41
C HIS A 721 9.86 -15.20 -8.82
N LEU A 722 11.15 -15.14 -9.04
CA LEU A 722 11.85 -13.89 -9.25
C LEU A 722 11.84 -13.46 -10.73
N PRO A 723 11.83 -12.15 -11.02
CA PRO A 723 12.21 -11.65 -12.33
C PRO A 723 13.57 -12.20 -12.76
N ALA A 724 13.77 -12.45 -14.05
CA ALA A 724 14.97 -13.11 -14.54
C ALA A 724 16.26 -12.34 -14.27
N ASP A 725 16.18 -11.01 -14.18
CA ASP A 725 17.28 -10.08 -13.88
C ASP A 725 17.65 -10.02 -12.39
N TRP A 726 16.86 -10.67 -11.51
CA TRP A 726 17.17 -10.72 -10.08
C TRP A 726 18.07 -11.91 -9.76
N ASP A 727 19.30 -11.61 -9.39
CA ASP A 727 20.33 -12.61 -9.07
C ASP A 727 20.49 -12.87 -7.57
N ARG A 728 19.92 -12.05 -6.71
CA ARG A 728 20.03 -12.16 -5.25
C ARG A 728 18.85 -11.53 -4.52
N PHE A 729 18.64 -11.95 -3.30
CA PHE A 729 17.89 -11.25 -2.27
C PHE A 729 18.29 -11.76 -0.89
N SER A 730 18.02 -10.99 0.16
CA SER A 730 18.02 -11.49 1.53
C SER A 730 16.70 -11.19 2.25
N ILE A 731 16.36 -12.07 3.19
CA ILE A 731 15.23 -11.89 4.10
C ILE A 731 15.76 -12.11 5.51
N GLU A 732 15.56 -11.14 6.38
CA GLU A 732 15.93 -11.23 7.79
C GLU A 732 14.69 -11.11 8.68
N ASN A 733 14.81 -11.49 9.93
CA ASN A 733 13.78 -11.39 10.97
C ASN A 733 12.50 -12.24 10.69
N VAL A 734 12.62 -13.34 9.94
CA VAL A 734 11.49 -14.27 9.75
C VAL A 734 11.23 -15.02 11.05
N ARG A 735 10.11 -14.72 11.70
CA ARG A 735 9.74 -15.32 12.98
C ARG A 735 8.98 -16.63 12.77
N VAL A 736 9.46 -17.71 13.40
CA VAL A 736 8.81 -19.03 13.39
C VAL A 736 8.69 -19.49 14.84
N GLY A 737 7.60 -19.18 15.49
CA GLY A 737 7.41 -19.38 16.92
C GLY A 737 8.40 -18.56 17.76
N LYS A 738 9.31 -19.25 18.48
CA LYS A 738 10.36 -18.60 19.29
C LYS A 738 11.67 -18.36 18.54
N ASN A 739 11.75 -18.83 17.31
CA ASN A 739 12.94 -18.69 16.49
C ASN A 739 12.81 -17.49 15.54
N THR A 740 13.96 -16.97 15.14
CA THR A 740 14.09 -16.01 14.04
C THR A 740 15.08 -16.59 13.04
N LEU A 741 14.73 -16.58 11.76
CA LEU A 741 15.53 -17.08 10.67
C LEU A 741 15.96 -15.94 9.74
N LEU A 742 17.08 -16.21 9.04
CA LEU A 742 17.52 -15.43 7.89
C LEU A 742 17.60 -16.32 6.66
N PHE A 743 17.45 -15.71 5.46
CA PHE A 743 17.63 -16.34 4.17
C PHE A 743 18.44 -15.43 3.26
N ASN A 744 19.54 -15.96 2.69
CA ASN A 744 20.32 -15.28 1.66
C ASN A 744 20.28 -16.12 0.38
N TYR A 745 19.69 -15.61 -0.66
CA TYR A 745 19.54 -16.26 -1.96
C TYR A 745 20.50 -15.64 -2.97
N VAL A 746 21.20 -16.50 -3.74
CA VAL A 746 22.01 -16.06 -4.88
C VAL A 746 21.80 -17.04 -6.04
N LYS A 747 21.48 -16.49 -7.22
CA LYS A 747 21.43 -17.21 -8.51
C LYS A 747 22.66 -16.87 -9.33
N ARG A 748 23.26 -17.89 -9.93
CA ARG A 748 24.39 -17.77 -10.85
C ARG A 748 24.18 -18.70 -12.05
N ASP A 749 25.09 -18.64 -13.03
CA ASP A 749 25.00 -19.47 -14.23
C ASP A 749 24.98 -20.98 -13.90
N GLU A 750 25.69 -21.40 -12.82
CA GLU A 750 25.75 -22.78 -12.41
C GLU A 750 24.53 -23.24 -11.56
N GLY A 751 23.68 -22.31 -11.09
CA GLY A 751 22.52 -22.65 -10.28
C GLY A 751 22.23 -21.70 -9.14
N ILE A 752 21.62 -22.24 -8.08
CA ILE A 752 21.09 -21.48 -6.95
C ILE A 752 21.80 -21.85 -5.65
N VAL A 753 22.12 -20.87 -4.83
CA VAL A 753 22.64 -21.06 -3.48
C VAL A 753 21.67 -20.36 -2.50
N LEU A 754 21.17 -21.11 -1.52
CA LEU A 754 20.45 -20.57 -0.38
C LEU A 754 21.30 -20.79 0.87
N GLU A 755 21.61 -19.70 1.56
CA GLU A 755 22.15 -19.72 2.92
C GLU A 755 21.05 -19.39 3.91
N THR A 756 20.89 -20.20 4.95
CA THR A 756 19.88 -19.96 6.01
C THR A 756 20.40 -20.43 7.37
N GLY A 757 19.76 -19.95 8.41
CA GLY A 757 20.06 -20.32 9.79
C GLY A 757 19.23 -19.53 10.79
N LEU A 758 19.28 -19.97 12.04
CA LEU A 758 18.68 -19.25 13.14
C LEU A 758 19.56 -18.07 13.54
N THR A 759 18.98 -16.88 13.60
CA THR A 759 19.59 -15.68 14.21
C THR A 759 19.25 -15.57 15.69
N SER A 760 18.11 -16.15 16.10
CA SER A 760 17.74 -16.29 17.50
C SER A 760 16.87 -17.54 17.71
N GLY A 761 16.79 -18.00 18.98
CA GLY A 761 16.08 -19.23 19.33
C GLY A 761 16.95 -20.47 19.17
N SER A 762 16.40 -21.63 19.49
CA SER A 762 17.12 -22.92 19.47
C SER A 762 16.24 -24.11 19.06
N ASP A 763 14.95 -23.90 18.89
CA ASP A 763 14.03 -24.96 18.51
C ASP A 763 14.30 -25.38 17.06
N GLU A 764 14.10 -26.66 16.77
CA GLU A 764 14.18 -27.16 15.40
C GLU A 764 13.01 -26.60 14.57
N CYS A 765 13.32 -26.04 13.41
CA CYS A 765 12.36 -25.61 12.40
C CYS A 765 12.55 -26.42 11.12
N THR A 766 11.48 -26.64 10.38
CA THR A 766 11.55 -27.22 9.04
C THR A 766 11.54 -26.07 8.01
N VAL A 767 12.53 -26.04 7.13
CA VAL A 767 12.57 -25.15 5.97
C VAL A 767 12.20 -25.96 4.74
N GLU A 768 11.20 -25.49 4.00
CA GLU A 768 10.85 -25.96 2.67
C GLU A 768 11.22 -24.88 1.65
N PHE A 769 12.22 -25.16 0.81
CA PHE A 769 12.67 -24.27 -0.24
C PHE A 769 12.18 -24.75 -1.59
N ARG A 770 11.46 -23.90 -2.32
CA ARG A 770 10.79 -24.24 -3.57
C ARG A 770 11.03 -23.19 -4.67
N PRO A 771 12.29 -22.94 -5.08
CA PRO A 771 12.55 -21.93 -6.11
C PRO A 771 11.93 -22.35 -7.44
N ALA A 772 11.31 -21.37 -8.11
CA ALA A 772 10.88 -21.51 -9.48
C ALA A 772 12.09 -21.50 -10.41
N ILE A 773 12.08 -22.36 -11.41
CA ILE A 773 13.04 -22.41 -12.53
C ILE A 773 12.28 -22.62 -13.83
N SER A 774 12.89 -22.25 -14.95
CA SER A 774 12.28 -22.42 -16.27
C SER A 774 12.04 -23.89 -16.61
N LEU A 775 11.05 -24.17 -17.46
CA LEU A 775 10.82 -25.54 -17.98
C LEU A 775 12.00 -26.07 -18.79
N LYS A 776 12.88 -25.20 -19.27
CA LYS A 776 14.11 -25.56 -19.98
C LYS A 776 15.21 -26.09 -19.04
N ALA A 777 15.22 -25.64 -17.81
CA ALA A 777 16.23 -25.99 -16.81
C ALA A 777 16.25 -27.47 -16.47
N LYS A 778 17.41 -27.99 -16.13
CA LYS A 778 17.60 -29.36 -15.62
C LYS A 778 18.42 -29.32 -14.34
N VAL A 779 17.85 -29.88 -13.28
CA VAL A 779 18.57 -30.07 -12.01
C VAL A 779 19.60 -31.19 -12.18
N GLN A 780 20.87 -30.87 -11.91
CA GLN A 780 21.96 -31.82 -11.95
C GLN A 780 22.21 -32.45 -10.59
N LYS A 781 22.19 -31.64 -9.54
CA LYS A 781 22.54 -32.03 -8.20
C LYS A 781 21.95 -31.08 -7.18
N VAL A 782 21.59 -31.57 -6.02
CA VAL A 782 21.23 -30.75 -4.83
C VAL A 782 22.04 -31.27 -3.64
N ASP A 783 22.69 -30.38 -2.91
CA ASP A 783 23.33 -30.70 -1.64
C ASP A 783 23.10 -29.67 -0.55
N LEU A 784 23.10 -30.12 0.68
CA LEU A 784 23.06 -29.31 1.88
C LEU A 784 24.38 -29.50 2.64
N ASN A 785 25.12 -28.41 2.86
CA ASN A 785 26.44 -28.43 3.49
C ASN A 785 27.42 -29.43 2.86
N GLY A 786 27.39 -29.57 1.52
CA GLY A 786 28.22 -30.47 0.74
C GLY A 786 27.77 -31.94 0.72
N LYS A 787 26.64 -32.26 1.37
CA LYS A 787 26.07 -33.63 1.37
C LYS A 787 24.83 -33.68 0.47
N PRO A 788 24.70 -34.64 -0.43
CA PRO A 788 23.50 -34.84 -1.23
C PRO A 788 22.24 -34.93 -0.36
N VAL A 789 21.16 -34.24 -0.78
CA VAL A 789 19.86 -34.33 -0.13
C VAL A 789 18.79 -34.70 -1.15
N PRO A 790 17.72 -35.41 -0.73
CA PRO A 790 16.60 -35.70 -1.59
C PRO A 790 15.89 -34.39 -2.02
N PHE A 791 15.39 -34.39 -3.24
CA PHE A 791 14.58 -33.32 -3.78
C PHE A 791 13.53 -33.87 -4.74
N GLN A 792 12.52 -33.10 -5.02
CA GLN A 792 11.51 -33.38 -6.04
C GLN A 792 11.47 -32.18 -7.03
N VAL A 793 11.01 -32.45 -8.25
CA VAL A 793 10.76 -31.43 -9.25
C VAL A 793 9.27 -31.50 -9.58
N GLU A 794 8.53 -30.46 -9.21
CA GLU A 794 7.14 -30.30 -9.56
C GLU A 794 7.06 -29.45 -10.82
N THR A 795 6.48 -29.99 -11.87
CA THR A 795 6.31 -29.29 -13.16
C THR A 795 4.88 -28.75 -13.24
N ARG A 796 4.75 -27.50 -13.63
CA ARG A 796 3.52 -26.79 -13.95
C ARG A 796 3.50 -26.43 -15.43
N GLU A 797 2.45 -25.76 -15.88
CA GLU A 797 2.33 -25.38 -17.30
C GLU A 797 3.39 -24.35 -17.72
N GLY A 798 3.69 -23.34 -16.89
CA GLY A 798 4.62 -22.24 -17.18
C GLY A 798 6.04 -22.44 -16.65
N ASP A 799 6.20 -23.18 -15.55
CA ASP A 799 7.47 -23.34 -14.85
C ASP A 799 7.63 -24.71 -14.18
N GLN A 800 8.70 -24.87 -13.40
CA GLN A 800 8.89 -26.01 -12.51
C GLN A 800 9.53 -25.55 -11.20
N HIS A 801 9.20 -26.24 -10.11
CA HIS A 801 9.72 -25.98 -8.78
C HIS A 801 10.59 -27.11 -8.29
N ILE A 802 11.72 -26.75 -7.70
CA ILE A 802 12.59 -27.72 -7.01
C ILE A 802 12.17 -27.71 -5.55
N VAL A 803 11.63 -28.82 -5.05
CA VAL A 803 11.17 -28.94 -3.66
C VAL A 803 12.25 -29.64 -2.84
N VAL A 804 12.81 -28.88 -1.88
CA VAL A 804 13.80 -29.38 -0.92
C VAL A 804 13.34 -29.06 0.48
N GLN A 805 13.23 -30.09 1.32
CA GLN A 805 12.82 -29.90 2.71
C GLN A 805 13.95 -30.36 3.64
N PHE A 806 14.29 -29.57 4.64
CA PHE A 806 15.35 -29.89 5.59
C PHE A 806 15.14 -29.21 6.95
N PRO A 807 15.60 -29.87 8.05
CA PRO A 807 15.54 -29.27 9.37
C PRO A 807 16.66 -28.25 9.57
N VAL A 808 16.34 -27.15 10.26
CA VAL A 808 17.28 -26.09 10.67
C VAL A 808 17.27 -25.98 12.19
N LYS A 809 18.46 -26.04 12.77
CA LYS A 809 18.79 -25.75 14.19
C LYS A 809 19.83 -24.63 14.25
N THR A 810 20.43 -24.45 15.43
CA THR A 810 21.59 -23.56 15.56
C THR A 810 22.69 -23.93 14.56
N GLY A 811 23.23 -22.94 13.86
CA GLY A 811 24.26 -23.10 12.85
C GLY A 811 23.85 -22.58 11.48
N LYS A 812 24.79 -22.63 10.58
CA LYS A 812 24.64 -22.15 9.21
C LYS A 812 24.37 -23.33 8.27
N TYR A 813 23.38 -23.20 7.41
CA TYR A 813 23.00 -24.17 6.41
C TYR A 813 23.19 -23.54 5.02
N ILE A 814 23.88 -24.27 4.13
CA ILE A 814 24.11 -23.84 2.76
C ILE A 814 23.54 -24.92 1.85
N LEU A 815 22.43 -24.63 1.22
CA LEU A 815 21.81 -25.44 0.17
C LEU A 815 22.33 -24.95 -1.18
N ARG A 816 22.81 -25.91 -2.03
CA ARG A 816 23.23 -25.64 -3.40
C ARG A 816 22.45 -26.51 -4.37
N ILE A 817 21.96 -25.87 -5.42
CA ILE A 817 21.21 -26.48 -6.51
C ILE A 817 21.96 -26.18 -7.79
N TRP A 818 22.54 -27.19 -8.46
CA TRP A 818 23.19 -27.03 -9.76
C TRP A 818 22.18 -27.21 -10.87
N LEU A 819 22.16 -26.24 -11.78
CA LEU A 819 21.26 -26.18 -12.93
C LEU A 819 22.02 -26.21 -14.24
N LEU A 820 21.38 -26.72 -15.26
CA LEU A 820 21.76 -26.56 -16.67
C LEU A 820 20.61 -25.92 -17.41
N ASN A 821 20.96 -25.10 -18.39
CA ASN A 821 20.03 -24.51 -19.34
C ASN A 821 18.90 -23.67 -18.67
N GLU A 822 19.17 -23.07 -17.53
CA GLU A 822 18.24 -22.10 -16.96
C GLU A 822 18.08 -20.93 -17.93
N PHE A 823 16.85 -20.54 -18.19
CA PHE A 823 16.48 -19.48 -19.13
C PHE A 823 15.39 -18.59 -18.52
N GLY A 824 15.48 -17.30 -18.76
CA GLY A 824 14.44 -16.38 -18.29
C GLY A 824 14.50 -15.06 -19.01
N TYR A 825 13.46 -14.28 -18.85
CA TYR A 825 13.35 -12.92 -19.33
C TYR A 825 12.49 -12.11 -18.36
N SER A 826 12.66 -10.80 -18.37
CA SER A 826 11.94 -9.87 -17.52
C SER A 826 11.70 -8.56 -18.24
N ASN A 827 10.74 -7.80 -17.76
CA ASN A 827 10.55 -6.42 -18.13
C ASN A 827 10.52 -5.54 -16.88
N GLN A 828 10.72 -4.23 -17.07
CA GLN A 828 10.68 -3.24 -16.00
C GLN A 828 9.51 -2.27 -16.25
N PRO A 829 8.24 -2.67 -15.92
CA PRO A 829 7.09 -1.79 -16.07
C PRO A 829 7.30 -0.49 -15.29
N ALA A 830 6.82 0.62 -15.83
CA ALA A 830 6.93 1.93 -15.21
C ALA A 830 5.58 2.65 -15.26
N LEU A 831 5.33 3.51 -14.28
CA LEU A 831 4.16 4.38 -14.31
C LEU A 831 4.30 5.38 -15.47
N PRO A 832 3.23 5.65 -16.21
CA PRO A 832 3.22 6.69 -17.23
C PRO A 832 3.20 8.09 -16.58
N GLN A 833 3.28 9.13 -17.38
CA GLN A 833 3.09 10.48 -16.87
C GLN A 833 1.64 10.68 -16.38
N LEU A 834 1.47 11.48 -15.34
CA LEU A 834 0.17 11.81 -14.79
C LEU A 834 -0.78 12.33 -15.90
N GLY A 835 -2.00 11.81 -15.95
CA GLY A 835 -3.00 12.10 -16.99
C GLY A 835 -2.84 11.30 -18.28
N SER A 836 -1.83 10.43 -18.41
CA SER A 836 -1.62 9.60 -19.60
C SER A 836 -2.43 8.29 -19.54
N ALA A 837 -2.79 7.79 -20.72
CA ALA A 837 -3.32 6.44 -20.87
C ALA A 837 -2.23 5.37 -20.73
N SER A 838 -2.62 4.12 -20.47
CA SER A 838 -1.72 2.97 -20.40
C SER A 838 -1.03 2.73 -21.73
N ARG A 839 0.25 2.30 -21.70
CA ARG A 839 1.08 2.05 -22.89
C ARG A 839 2.02 0.86 -22.74
N GLY A 840 2.08 0.22 -21.57
CA GLY A 840 3.02 -0.86 -21.29
C GLY A 840 2.76 -2.12 -22.11
N LEU A 841 3.76 -2.98 -22.16
CA LEU A 841 3.64 -4.33 -22.71
C LEU A 841 2.91 -5.23 -21.72
N ARG A 842 2.01 -6.07 -22.23
CA ARG A 842 1.37 -7.16 -21.50
C ARG A 842 1.82 -8.50 -22.08
N VAL A 843 2.20 -9.44 -21.23
CA VAL A 843 2.42 -10.83 -21.63
C VAL A 843 1.22 -11.63 -21.14
N LEU A 844 0.36 -11.99 -22.08
CA LEU A 844 -0.93 -12.60 -21.79
C LEU A 844 -0.80 -14.09 -21.47
N SER A 845 0.11 -14.75 -22.16
CA SER A 845 0.41 -16.16 -21.91
C SER A 845 1.80 -16.57 -22.38
N GLU A 846 2.32 -17.61 -21.74
CA GLU A 846 3.58 -18.28 -22.03
C GLU A 846 3.26 -19.74 -22.35
N THR A 847 3.69 -20.23 -23.51
CA THR A 847 3.47 -21.62 -23.93
C THR A 847 4.76 -22.27 -24.38
N TRP A 848 5.13 -23.36 -23.72
CA TRP A 848 6.29 -24.15 -24.08
C TRP A 848 5.95 -25.32 -24.99
N SER A 849 6.80 -25.61 -25.97
CA SER A 849 6.72 -26.84 -26.74
C SER A 849 6.93 -28.07 -25.83
N ALA A 850 6.41 -29.22 -26.23
CA ALA A 850 6.62 -30.49 -25.50
C ALA A 850 8.10 -30.87 -25.38
N SER A 851 8.95 -30.49 -26.36
CA SER A 851 10.40 -30.67 -26.35
C SER A 851 11.14 -29.62 -25.54
N ARG A 852 10.47 -28.56 -25.05
CA ARG A 852 11.04 -27.44 -24.30
C ARG A 852 12.17 -26.72 -25.04
N ASP A 853 12.08 -26.67 -26.36
CA ASP A 853 13.01 -26.00 -27.27
C ASP A 853 12.38 -24.79 -27.96
N GLN A 854 11.11 -24.53 -27.68
CA GLN A 854 10.37 -23.38 -28.18
C GLN A 854 9.50 -22.80 -27.07
N LEU A 855 9.60 -21.48 -26.86
CA LEU A 855 8.72 -20.69 -26.01
C LEU A 855 7.96 -19.72 -26.90
N THR A 856 6.65 -19.71 -26.75
CA THR A 856 5.73 -18.78 -27.42
C THR A 856 5.14 -17.82 -26.40
N LEU A 857 5.25 -16.52 -26.67
CA LEU A 857 4.64 -15.46 -25.89
C LEU A 857 3.50 -14.86 -26.71
N GLU A 858 2.31 -14.81 -26.15
CA GLU A 858 1.24 -13.94 -26.65
C GLU A 858 1.31 -12.62 -25.89
N VAL A 859 1.44 -11.52 -26.61
CA VAL A 859 1.64 -10.19 -26.03
C VAL A 859 0.63 -9.18 -26.56
N SER A 860 0.35 -8.14 -25.78
CA SER A 860 -0.44 -6.99 -26.16
C SER A 860 0.33 -5.70 -25.81
N GLY A 861 0.24 -4.67 -26.64
CA GLY A 861 0.95 -3.42 -26.43
C GLY A 861 0.47 -2.32 -27.38
N ALA A 862 0.85 -1.07 -27.14
CA ALA A 862 0.43 0.05 -27.96
C ALA A 862 0.88 -0.09 -29.41
N ALA A 863 -0.03 0.16 -30.34
CA ALA A 863 0.22 0.00 -31.78
C ALA A 863 1.47 0.75 -32.25
N GLY A 864 2.33 0.08 -33.03
CA GLY A 864 3.58 0.62 -33.55
C GLY A 864 4.67 0.87 -32.53
N SER A 865 4.47 0.49 -31.27
CA SER A 865 5.45 0.67 -30.20
C SER A 865 6.50 -0.45 -30.23
N LYS A 866 7.66 -0.14 -29.65
CA LYS A 866 8.76 -1.08 -29.44
C LYS A 866 8.97 -1.28 -27.95
N TYR A 867 9.02 -2.53 -27.50
CA TYR A 867 9.24 -2.93 -26.11
C TYR A 867 10.51 -3.74 -25.95
N GLU A 868 11.01 -3.78 -24.75
CA GLU A 868 12.25 -4.45 -24.40
C GLU A 868 12.04 -5.44 -23.27
N LEU A 869 12.53 -6.67 -23.45
CA LEU A 869 12.67 -7.66 -22.40
C LEU A 869 14.14 -7.94 -22.16
N GLU A 870 14.59 -7.94 -20.93
CA GLU A 870 15.91 -8.39 -20.53
C GLU A 870 15.96 -9.91 -20.51
N VAL A 871 17.04 -10.51 -21.01
CA VAL A 871 17.13 -11.96 -21.18
C VAL A 871 18.31 -12.53 -20.40
N TRP A 872 18.02 -13.47 -19.51
CA TRP A 872 19.00 -14.31 -18.82
C TRP A 872 19.34 -15.53 -19.66
N ASN A 873 20.65 -15.83 -19.78
CA ASN A 873 21.20 -16.93 -20.60
C ASN A 873 20.78 -16.86 -22.07
N ALA A 874 20.87 -15.68 -22.67
CA ALA A 874 20.53 -15.45 -24.05
C ALA A 874 21.32 -16.33 -25.05
N GLY A 875 22.47 -16.90 -24.65
CA GLY A 875 23.23 -17.88 -25.43
C GLY A 875 22.46 -19.17 -25.77
N LEU A 876 21.37 -19.45 -25.05
CA LEU A 876 20.45 -20.54 -25.37
C LEU A 876 19.54 -20.24 -26.56
N ILE A 877 19.39 -18.99 -26.97
CA ILE A 877 18.49 -18.62 -28.07
C ILE A 877 19.18 -18.94 -29.42
N GLN A 878 18.48 -19.74 -30.22
CA GLN A 878 18.84 -20.06 -31.56
C GLN A 878 18.30 -19.02 -32.55
N LYS A 879 17.03 -18.63 -32.38
CA LYS A 879 16.28 -17.75 -33.28
C LYS A 879 15.09 -17.12 -32.54
N VAL A 880 14.68 -15.95 -32.94
CA VAL A 880 13.45 -15.30 -32.53
C VAL A 880 12.57 -14.98 -33.73
N GLU A 881 11.27 -15.20 -33.63
CA GLU A 881 10.26 -14.76 -34.58
C GLU A 881 9.31 -13.78 -33.91
N GLY A 882 8.91 -12.72 -34.57
CA GLY A 882 8.09 -11.65 -33.98
C GLY A 882 8.87 -10.67 -33.08
N GLY A 883 10.18 -10.78 -33.06
CA GLY A 883 11.11 -9.90 -32.30
C GLY A 883 12.53 -9.98 -32.82
N GLU A 884 13.44 -9.20 -32.25
CA GLU A 884 14.85 -9.17 -32.57
C GLU A 884 15.73 -9.15 -31.31
N LEU A 885 16.90 -9.79 -31.38
CA LEU A 885 17.86 -9.74 -30.28
C LEU A 885 18.76 -8.51 -30.43
N GLY A 886 18.88 -7.74 -29.35
CA GLY A 886 19.80 -6.63 -29.20
C GLY A 886 20.81 -6.88 -28.08
N ARG A 887 21.84 -6.03 -28.00
CA ARG A 887 22.83 -6.05 -26.92
C ARG A 887 22.92 -4.69 -26.28
N LYS A 888 22.85 -4.67 -24.95
CA LYS A 888 23.22 -3.54 -24.09
C LYS A 888 24.46 -3.89 -23.27
N PRO A 889 25.18 -2.92 -22.71
CA PRO A 889 26.28 -3.20 -21.81
C PRO A 889 25.83 -4.09 -20.64
N GLY A 890 26.33 -5.32 -20.59
CA GLY A 890 26.02 -6.30 -19.54
C GLY A 890 24.83 -7.21 -19.78
N TRP A 891 23.94 -6.93 -20.77
CA TRP A 891 22.70 -7.68 -20.98
C TRP A 891 22.40 -7.91 -22.46
N THR A 892 21.74 -9.03 -22.75
CA THR A 892 21.07 -9.25 -24.03
C THR A 892 19.60 -8.90 -23.87
N THR A 893 19.05 -8.18 -24.84
CA THR A 893 17.67 -7.74 -24.86
C THR A 893 16.91 -8.39 -25.99
N LEU A 894 15.65 -8.72 -25.76
CA LEU A 894 14.69 -9.09 -26.77
C LEU A 894 13.78 -7.90 -27.05
N TRP A 895 13.85 -7.37 -28.27
CA TRP A 895 12.98 -6.31 -28.74
C TRP A 895 11.71 -6.90 -29.35
N ILE A 896 10.56 -6.42 -28.89
CA ILE A 896 9.24 -6.77 -29.44
C ILE A 896 8.70 -5.55 -30.18
N HIS A 897 8.31 -5.72 -31.45
CA HIS A 897 7.72 -4.69 -32.27
C HIS A 897 6.23 -4.95 -32.42
N MET A 898 5.40 -4.07 -31.86
CA MET A 898 3.95 -4.19 -32.04
C MET A 898 3.55 -3.76 -33.44
N PRO A 899 2.62 -4.49 -34.07
CA PRO A 899 2.13 -4.10 -35.38
C PRO A 899 1.47 -2.72 -35.34
N PRO A 900 1.64 -1.88 -36.39
CA PRO A 900 0.88 -0.66 -36.52
C PRO A 900 -0.60 -1.00 -36.77
N SER A 901 -1.51 -0.23 -36.19
CA SER A 901 -2.94 -0.39 -36.37
C SER A 901 -3.67 0.94 -36.15
N ASP A 902 -4.57 1.28 -37.06
CA ASP A 902 -5.42 2.47 -36.95
C ASP A 902 -6.75 2.16 -36.24
N SER A 903 -7.14 0.89 -36.18
CA SER A 903 -8.42 0.44 -35.62
C SER A 903 -8.29 -0.20 -34.24
N GLU A 904 -7.13 -0.75 -33.90
CA GLU A 904 -6.85 -1.40 -32.63
C GLU A 904 -5.67 -0.71 -31.95
N PRO A 905 -5.92 0.12 -30.92
CA PRO A 905 -4.84 0.85 -30.23
C PRO A 905 -3.85 -0.07 -29.52
N TYR A 906 -4.26 -1.29 -29.17
CA TYR A 906 -3.46 -2.30 -28.47
C TYR A 906 -3.57 -3.65 -29.17
N PRO A 907 -2.92 -3.80 -30.35
CA PRO A 907 -2.94 -5.06 -31.07
C PRO A 907 -2.21 -6.15 -30.29
N HIS A 908 -2.63 -7.39 -30.54
CA HIS A 908 -1.91 -8.58 -30.07
C HIS A 908 -0.77 -8.92 -31.05
N ALA A 909 0.28 -9.51 -30.51
CA ALA A 909 1.39 -10.04 -31.28
C ALA A 909 1.87 -11.35 -30.67
N ARG A 910 2.51 -12.15 -31.49
CA ARG A 910 3.10 -13.42 -31.10
C ARG A 910 4.61 -13.37 -31.27
N VAL A 911 5.32 -13.73 -30.22
CA VAL A 911 6.79 -13.84 -30.22
C VAL A 911 7.16 -15.30 -29.98
N VAL A 912 7.97 -15.88 -30.85
CA VAL A 912 8.43 -17.25 -30.71
C VAL A 912 9.94 -17.28 -30.54
N ILE A 913 10.39 -17.84 -29.42
CA ILE A 913 11.80 -17.98 -29.06
C ILE A 913 12.18 -19.45 -29.22
N HIS A 914 13.06 -19.72 -30.18
CA HIS A 914 13.64 -21.04 -30.42
C HIS A 914 14.93 -21.17 -29.61
N LEU A 915 15.05 -22.24 -28.85
CA LEU A 915 16.18 -22.52 -27.97
C LEU A 915 16.98 -23.72 -28.44
N TRP A 916 18.29 -23.66 -28.31
CA TRP A 916 19.15 -24.81 -28.60
C TRP A 916 18.77 -26.01 -27.69
N PRO A 917 18.77 -27.24 -28.22
CA PRO A 917 18.56 -28.44 -27.41
C PRO A 917 19.61 -28.61 -26.31
N LYS A 918 20.86 -28.23 -26.60
CA LYS A 918 21.99 -28.10 -25.69
C LYS A 918 22.78 -26.86 -26.06
N VAL A 919 23.40 -26.20 -25.10
CA VAL A 919 24.33 -25.10 -25.38
C VAL A 919 25.42 -25.64 -26.30
N PRO A 920 25.69 -25.02 -27.48
CA PRO A 920 26.86 -25.34 -28.25
C PRO A 920 28.11 -25.11 -27.38
N PRO A 921 29.12 -25.99 -27.42
CA PRO A 921 30.38 -25.70 -26.75
C PRO A 921 30.92 -24.40 -27.35
N GLY A 922 31.22 -23.40 -26.51
CA GLY A 922 31.75 -22.09 -26.90
C GLY A 922 33.15 -22.14 -27.47
#